data_4c5044441756529ce18f7b41f5f70ff4
#
_entry.id   4c5044441756529ce18f7b41f5f70ff4
#
_cell.length_a   1.000
_cell.length_b   1.000
_cell.length_c   1.000
_cell.angle_alpha   90.00
_cell.angle_beta   90.00
_cell.angle_gamma   90.00
#
_symmetry.space_group_name_H-M   'P 1'
#
loop_
_entity.id
_entity.type
_entity.pdbx_description
1 polymer ?
#
loop_
_entity_poly.entity_id
_entity_poly.type
_entity_poly.pdbx_seq_one_letter_code
_entity_poly.pdbx_strand_id
1 'polypeptide(L)'
;MNNHEKHSMNQYLRAANYLTAAQIFLADNHLMKRAIKPDDIKNRLLGHWGSCPGINFAYAHLSRYAKKYDQDMMFVLGPGHGFPALQANLYLEGTLSHFDPTLPMNLDGIRRLCREFSWPYGYPSHSNPETPGVILEGGELGYALSTSYGAVMDNPDLIVAALIGDGEAETGPTAGAWHLNKLINPRKDGVVLPILHLNGYKISQPTIFGRMSNYELMTLFSGYGYEPRIVDATKGDVNPHDAMAEALDWAHDLIAEVRSSHDTVSPRMPMIIMRTLKGWTGVKELPDGEKVEGNCLAHQVVLNEAKTDKEELKLLNEWLGSYKFDELFTEANGFGSYVDDILPENPEKRLGRSRHAHGGNAVYKPLDLPRAEDFAEDATIPGTMGSSSMRRTGLYLEEVFRRNADHKNFRMMSPDETYSNKLDDIFKATSRSWQWPIMSWDKDLTQDGRVMEMLSEHNMQGLMQGYVLTGRHAMFASYEAFLTVVSSMVDQYAKFLTQSRGVEWRGTIPSINYILTSSGWRQDHNGFSHQNPGFIDDILRRQSNFSNVYFPADGNCTLVAVENMLKSVRQINAVVAGKTVEPRWLTPELARKQIDTGLMIWDFASDEQPDIVMAAAGDYPTKETMAAIDIIKTERPDVKVRCVNVSSLTTQGFGTLANTASQQLFDDIFTEDKPVVFNFHGYPQTVKSILFNYAVDGTRFDVRGYKEIGSTTTPFDMHVRNETSRYDLAIAAFRKLGQTDAIPVQEAEHLIAKYRARIEANTAYIKQHGIDLPELDAWVWPAARDLERTKEEEWRGQTN
;
A
#
# COMPACT_ATOMS: atom_id res chain seq x y z
N MET A 1 38.90 13.16 3.84
CA MET A 1 39.06 13.16 2.35
C MET A 1 40.43 13.82 2.03
N ASN A 2 41.08 13.36 0.93
CA ASN A 2 42.29 14.04 0.45
C ASN A 2 41.93 15.28 -0.38
N ASN A 3 42.90 16.12 -0.73
CA ASN A 3 42.65 17.39 -1.43
C ASN A 3 42.07 17.20 -2.86
N HIS A 4 42.45 16.13 -3.56
CA HIS A 4 41.94 15.81 -4.88
C HIS A 4 40.44 15.40 -4.78
N GLU A 5 40.11 14.49 -3.89
CA GLU A 5 38.70 14.07 -3.65
C GLU A 5 37.81 15.28 -3.28
N LYS A 6 38.31 16.19 -2.44
CA LYS A 6 37.56 17.41 -2.08
C LYS A 6 37.34 18.31 -3.29
N HIS A 7 38.35 18.43 -4.14
CA HIS A 7 38.24 19.23 -5.34
C HIS A 7 37.22 18.65 -6.29
N SER A 8 37.28 17.36 -6.57
CA SER A 8 36.32 16.66 -7.43
C SER A 8 34.90 16.71 -6.85
N MET A 9 34.75 16.56 -5.55
CA MET A 9 33.45 16.68 -4.85
C MET A 9 32.84 18.07 -5.01
N ASN A 10 33.67 19.13 -4.85
CA ASN A 10 33.19 20.50 -5.06
C ASN A 10 32.78 20.75 -6.51
N GLN A 11 33.53 20.22 -7.51
CA GLN A 11 33.15 20.31 -8.91
C GLN A 11 31.84 19.56 -9.20
N TYR A 12 31.68 18.36 -8.68
CA TYR A 12 30.46 17.59 -8.83
C TYR A 12 29.24 18.33 -8.26
N LEU A 13 29.35 18.88 -7.04
CA LEU A 13 28.27 19.66 -6.43
C LEU A 13 27.92 20.94 -7.19
N ARG A 14 28.93 21.65 -7.73
CA ARG A 14 28.70 22.79 -8.59
C ARG A 14 27.89 22.39 -9.83
N ALA A 15 28.26 21.28 -10.47
CA ALA A 15 27.54 20.73 -11.62
C ALA A 15 26.11 20.33 -11.27
N ALA A 16 25.91 19.57 -10.18
CA ALA A 16 24.61 19.14 -9.73
C ALA A 16 23.71 20.33 -9.38
N ASN A 17 24.22 21.32 -8.62
CA ASN A 17 23.46 22.51 -8.24
C ASN A 17 23.11 23.38 -9.45
N TYR A 18 24.05 23.55 -10.39
CA TYR A 18 23.80 24.28 -11.64
C TYR A 18 22.69 23.61 -12.44
N LEU A 19 22.78 22.28 -12.70
CA LEU A 19 21.77 21.54 -13.45
C LEU A 19 20.41 21.58 -12.74
N THR A 20 20.40 21.52 -11.42
CA THR A 20 19.18 21.65 -10.60
C THR A 20 18.50 23.00 -10.82
N ALA A 21 19.26 24.10 -10.70
CA ALA A 21 18.71 25.44 -10.91
C ALA A 21 18.33 25.69 -12.38
N ALA A 22 19.15 25.23 -13.34
CA ALA A 22 18.89 25.36 -14.76
C ALA A 22 17.57 24.65 -15.17
N GLN A 23 17.25 23.50 -14.59
CA GLN A 23 15.96 22.84 -14.78
C GLN A 23 14.78 23.70 -14.35
N ILE A 24 14.92 24.49 -13.31
CA ILE A 24 13.85 25.37 -12.82
C ILE A 24 13.65 26.57 -13.74
N PHE A 25 14.75 27.19 -14.20
CA PHE A 25 14.73 28.51 -14.83
C PHE A 25 14.86 28.51 -16.36
N LEU A 26 15.76 27.68 -16.92
CA LEU A 26 16.24 27.88 -18.30
C LEU A 26 15.43 27.14 -19.38
N ALA A 27 14.93 27.89 -20.34
CA ALA A 27 14.39 27.38 -21.59
C ALA A 27 15.45 27.31 -22.69
N ASP A 28 16.48 28.17 -22.65
CA ASP A 28 17.61 28.22 -23.59
C ASP A 28 18.89 28.71 -22.88
N ASN A 29 20.01 28.84 -23.63
CA ASN A 29 21.31 29.27 -23.12
C ASN A 29 21.85 28.46 -21.94
N HIS A 30 21.62 27.15 -21.95
CA HIS A 30 21.88 26.21 -20.85
C HIS A 30 23.38 26.10 -20.46
N LEU A 31 24.29 26.59 -21.22
CA LEU A 31 25.71 26.67 -20.87
C LEU A 31 26.18 28.08 -20.46
N MET A 32 25.25 29.07 -20.37
CA MET A 32 25.55 30.45 -20.03
C MET A 32 26.69 31.07 -20.87
N LYS A 33 26.76 30.73 -22.16
CA LYS A 33 27.78 31.33 -23.09
C LYS A 33 27.70 32.84 -23.19
N ARG A 34 26.61 33.41 -22.77
CA ARG A 34 26.32 34.82 -22.61
C ARG A 34 25.43 35.03 -21.38
N ALA A 35 25.29 36.28 -20.96
CA ALA A 35 24.31 36.60 -19.93
C ALA A 35 22.89 36.10 -20.31
N ILE A 36 22.15 35.60 -19.33
CA ILE A 36 20.75 35.17 -19.46
C ILE A 36 19.91 36.41 -19.81
N LYS A 37 19.04 36.26 -20.79
CA LYS A 37 18.03 37.24 -21.20
C LYS A 37 16.63 36.75 -20.81
N PRO A 38 15.62 37.62 -20.79
CA PRO A 38 14.24 37.20 -20.50
C PRO A 38 13.73 36.03 -21.36
N ASP A 39 14.14 35.99 -22.65
CA ASP A 39 13.71 34.90 -23.56
C ASP A 39 14.38 33.55 -23.29
N ASP A 40 15.48 33.53 -22.53
CA ASP A 40 16.11 32.29 -22.08
C ASP A 40 15.39 31.65 -20.91
N ILE A 41 14.49 32.39 -20.25
CA ILE A 41 13.77 31.95 -19.04
C ILE A 41 12.43 31.33 -19.43
N LYS A 42 12.05 30.24 -18.79
CA LYS A 42 10.76 29.60 -18.96
C LYS A 42 9.60 30.56 -18.70
N ASN A 43 8.48 30.37 -19.39
CA ASN A 43 7.27 31.17 -19.17
C ASN A 43 6.55 30.81 -17.85
N ARG A 44 6.76 29.59 -17.36
CA ARG A 44 6.23 29.09 -16.09
C ARG A 44 7.41 28.56 -15.28
N LEU A 45 7.76 29.25 -14.23
CA LEU A 45 8.80 28.82 -13.30
C LEU A 45 8.18 27.92 -12.25
N LEU A 46 8.55 26.66 -12.25
CA LEU A 46 8.03 25.63 -11.36
C LEU A 46 9.18 24.79 -10.83
N GLY A 47 9.09 24.38 -9.58
CA GLY A 47 10.10 23.57 -8.90
C GLY A 47 10.39 24.06 -7.50
N HIS A 48 11.28 23.37 -6.81
CA HIS A 48 11.62 23.64 -5.41
C HIS A 48 13.15 23.63 -5.29
N TRP A 49 13.73 24.79 -4.97
CA TRP A 49 15.17 24.92 -4.80
C TRP A 49 15.65 24.55 -3.40
N GLY A 50 14.87 24.94 -2.39
CA GLY A 50 15.33 25.04 -1.00
C GLY A 50 15.99 23.81 -0.39
N SER A 51 15.51 22.61 -0.70
CA SER A 51 16.09 21.35 -0.20
C SER A 51 17.14 20.76 -1.16
N CYS A 52 17.18 21.19 -2.41
CA CYS A 52 17.99 20.58 -3.44
C CYS A 52 19.51 20.57 -3.19
N PRO A 53 20.14 21.66 -2.69
CA PRO A 53 21.57 21.63 -2.43
C PRO A 53 22.00 20.60 -1.38
N GLY A 54 21.17 20.41 -0.32
CA GLY A 54 21.41 19.37 0.67
C GLY A 54 21.20 17.96 0.10
N ILE A 55 20.22 17.78 -0.80
CA ILE A 55 20.01 16.52 -1.52
C ILE A 55 21.19 16.19 -2.41
N ASN A 56 21.68 17.16 -3.19
CA ASN A 56 22.87 17.01 -4.05
C ASN A 56 24.11 16.63 -3.20
N PHE A 57 24.26 17.29 -2.06
CA PHE A 57 25.36 17.01 -1.14
C PHE A 57 25.31 15.58 -0.59
N ALA A 58 24.14 15.13 -0.11
CA ALA A 58 23.95 13.77 0.37
C ALA A 58 24.19 12.75 -0.75
N TYR A 59 23.61 12.96 -1.93
CA TYR A 59 23.71 12.03 -3.06
C TYR A 59 25.16 11.84 -3.53
N ALA A 60 25.92 12.93 -3.69
CA ALA A 60 27.33 12.89 -4.07
C ALA A 60 28.18 12.11 -3.07
N HIS A 61 27.98 12.34 -1.76
CA HIS A 61 28.71 11.61 -0.72
C HIS A 61 28.30 10.14 -0.62
N LEU A 62 27.05 9.80 -0.86
CA LEU A 62 26.57 8.41 -0.93
C LEU A 62 27.14 7.70 -2.16
N SER A 63 27.25 8.38 -3.31
CA SER A 63 27.90 7.83 -4.50
C SER A 63 29.39 7.53 -4.24
N ARG A 64 30.10 8.45 -3.57
CA ARG A 64 31.48 8.23 -3.11
C ARG A 64 31.56 7.03 -2.14
N TYR A 65 30.61 6.90 -1.21
CA TYR A 65 30.54 5.77 -0.29
C TYR A 65 30.37 4.45 -1.04
N ALA A 66 29.39 4.39 -1.98
CA ALA A 66 29.16 3.23 -2.81
C ALA A 66 30.40 2.82 -3.60
N LYS A 67 31.13 3.80 -4.16
CA LYS A 67 32.42 3.58 -4.84
C LYS A 67 33.50 3.03 -3.90
N LYS A 68 33.69 3.67 -2.74
CA LYS A 68 34.77 3.36 -1.80
C LYS A 68 34.67 1.93 -1.26
N TYR A 69 33.45 1.48 -0.99
CA TYR A 69 33.17 0.19 -0.34
C TYR A 69 32.58 -0.87 -1.28
N ASP A 70 32.48 -0.58 -2.57
CA ASP A 70 31.78 -1.41 -3.57
C ASP A 70 30.39 -1.87 -3.08
N GLN A 71 29.67 -0.97 -2.41
CA GLN A 71 28.43 -1.25 -1.71
C GLN A 71 27.22 -1.19 -2.62
N ASP A 72 26.33 -2.19 -2.55
CA ASP A 72 24.98 -2.09 -3.13
C ASP A 72 24.14 -1.10 -2.32
N MET A 73 23.72 -0.04 -2.98
CA MET A 73 22.93 1.02 -2.34
C MET A 73 21.70 1.37 -3.15
N MET A 74 20.72 1.89 -2.45
CA MET A 74 19.55 2.55 -3.02
C MET A 74 19.32 3.87 -2.27
N PHE A 75 18.92 4.89 -2.99
CA PHE A 75 18.58 6.20 -2.43
C PHE A 75 17.08 6.40 -2.45
N VAL A 76 16.46 6.64 -1.29
CA VAL A 76 15.06 6.98 -1.15
C VAL A 76 14.92 8.44 -0.77
N LEU A 77 14.30 9.22 -1.64
CA LEU A 77 14.06 10.64 -1.46
C LEU A 77 12.69 10.87 -0.83
N GLY A 78 12.64 11.18 0.46
CA GLY A 78 11.41 11.51 1.17
C GLY A 78 10.76 12.81 0.65
N PRO A 79 11.45 13.95 0.64
CA PRO A 79 10.89 15.17 0.08
C PRO A 79 10.89 15.13 -1.46
N GLY A 80 9.88 14.46 -2.04
CA GLY A 80 9.76 14.25 -3.49
C GLY A 80 9.80 15.52 -4.35
N HIS A 81 9.47 16.68 -3.76
CA HIS A 81 9.64 17.99 -4.40
C HIS A 81 11.11 18.38 -4.66
N GLY A 82 12.08 17.71 -4.02
CA GLY A 82 13.50 17.82 -4.35
C GLY A 82 13.93 17.11 -5.64
N PHE A 83 12.99 16.70 -6.45
CA PHE A 83 13.20 15.96 -7.69
C PHE A 83 14.21 16.60 -8.68
N PRO A 84 14.28 17.93 -8.88
CA PRO A 84 15.27 18.48 -9.80
C PRO A 84 16.71 18.17 -9.36
N ALA A 85 16.99 18.03 -8.07
CA ALA A 85 18.28 17.57 -7.57
C ALA A 85 18.50 16.08 -7.86
N LEU A 86 17.51 15.24 -7.59
CA LEU A 86 17.62 13.81 -7.94
C LEU A 86 17.85 13.62 -9.44
N GLN A 87 17.09 14.31 -10.27
CA GLN A 87 17.20 14.23 -11.73
C GLN A 87 18.57 14.69 -12.22
N ALA A 88 19.13 15.78 -11.64
CA ALA A 88 20.47 16.25 -11.95
C ALA A 88 21.56 15.20 -11.63
N ASN A 89 21.45 14.54 -10.48
CA ASN A 89 22.40 13.48 -10.09
C ASN A 89 22.25 12.23 -10.97
N LEU A 90 21.02 11.79 -11.26
CA LEU A 90 20.78 10.66 -12.17
C LEU A 90 21.30 10.92 -13.58
N TYR A 91 21.27 12.18 -14.01
CA TYR A 91 21.87 12.58 -15.30
C TYR A 91 23.41 12.53 -15.22
N LEU A 92 24.02 13.13 -14.20
CA LEU A 92 25.48 13.13 -14.01
C LEU A 92 26.04 11.72 -13.90
N GLU A 93 25.33 10.80 -13.26
CA GLU A 93 25.76 9.40 -13.17
C GLU A 93 25.48 8.58 -14.44
N GLY A 94 24.83 9.18 -15.45
CA GLY A 94 24.50 8.52 -16.71
C GLY A 94 23.34 7.51 -16.62
N THR A 95 22.60 7.47 -15.52
CA THR A 95 21.45 6.59 -15.36
C THR A 95 20.30 6.99 -16.27
N LEU A 96 19.99 8.29 -16.37
CA LEU A 96 18.91 8.74 -17.26
C LEU A 96 19.23 8.40 -18.73
N SER A 97 20.47 8.63 -19.17
CA SER A 97 20.89 8.31 -20.55
C SER A 97 20.88 6.80 -20.86
N HIS A 98 21.03 5.95 -19.83
CA HIS A 98 20.96 4.50 -19.99
C HIS A 98 19.54 4.02 -20.26
N PHE A 99 18.56 4.55 -19.52
CA PHE A 99 17.16 4.15 -19.66
C PHE A 99 16.41 4.94 -20.72
N ASP A 100 16.85 6.16 -21.02
CA ASP A 100 16.34 7.01 -22.11
C ASP A 100 17.49 7.47 -23.02
N PRO A 101 17.80 6.73 -24.10
CA PRO A 101 18.86 7.10 -25.06
C PRO A 101 18.62 8.45 -25.76
N THR A 102 17.42 9.01 -25.69
CA THR A 102 17.10 10.34 -26.21
C THR A 102 17.58 11.48 -25.31
N LEU A 103 18.15 11.13 -24.14
CA LEU A 103 18.75 12.04 -23.18
C LEU A 103 20.28 11.80 -23.06
N PRO A 104 21.07 12.01 -24.13
CA PRO A 104 22.50 11.69 -24.13
C PRO A 104 23.29 12.59 -23.17
N MET A 105 24.48 12.13 -22.76
CA MET A 105 25.40 12.86 -21.86
C MET A 105 26.15 13.96 -22.59
N ASN A 106 25.46 14.85 -23.30
CA ASN A 106 26.01 15.95 -24.11
C ASN A 106 25.12 17.19 -24.02
N LEU A 107 25.41 18.22 -24.80
CA LEU A 107 24.65 19.46 -24.82
C LEU A 107 23.15 19.27 -25.13
N ASP A 108 22.81 18.36 -26.04
CA ASP A 108 21.41 18.13 -26.40
C ASP A 108 20.65 17.47 -25.24
N GLY A 109 21.28 16.55 -24.51
CA GLY A 109 20.71 15.98 -23.28
C GLY A 109 20.57 17.03 -22.18
N ILE A 110 21.55 17.92 -21.97
CA ILE A 110 21.43 19.03 -21.01
C ILE A 110 20.26 19.95 -21.37
N ARG A 111 20.14 20.31 -22.66
CA ARG A 111 19.03 21.14 -23.17
C ARG A 111 17.67 20.48 -22.86
N ARG A 112 17.56 19.20 -23.16
CA ARG A 112 16.33 18.45 -22.92
C ARG A 112 16.02 18.32 -21.43
N LEU A 113 17.01 17.92 -20.62
CA LEU A 113 16.88 17.82 -19.16
C LEU A 113 16.33 19.13 -18.55
N CYS A 114 16.99 20.26 -18.88
CA CYS A 114 16.61 21.53 -18.31
C CYS A 114 15.28 22.03 -18.85
N ARG A 115 15.05 21.95 -20.16
CA ARG A 115 13.83 22.47 -20.79
C ARG A 115 12.59 21.69 -20.39
N GLU A 116 12.66 20.34 -20.36
CA GLU A 116 11.51 19.48 -20.16
C GLU A 116 11.12 19.28 -18.68
N PHE A 117 11.96 19.70 -17.74
CA PHE A 117 11.58 19.68 -16.34
C PHE A 117 10.37 20.61 -16.07
N SER A 118 9.32 20.04 -15.49
CA SER A 118 8.05 20.74 -15.22
C SER A 118 7.44 21.43 -16.45
N TRP A 119 7.66 20.84 -17.61
CA TRP A 119 7.17 21.31 -18.91
C TRP A 119 6.00 20.43 -19.37
N PRO A 120 4.98 20.97 -20.08
CA PRO A 120 3.91 20.15 -20.65
C PRO A 120 4.47 19.00 -21.51
N TYR A 121 4.04 17.79 -21.23
CA TYR A 121 4.52 16.53 -21.83
C TYR A 121 6.00 16.18 -21.54
N GLY A 122 6.63 16.89 -20.65
CA GLY A 122 7.98 16.62 -20.15
C GLY A 122 7.95 15.95 -18.76
N TYR A 123 9.00 16.19 -17.98
CA TYR A 123 9.14 15.61 -16.65
C TYR A 123 8.26 16.32 -15.61
N PRO A 124 7.66 15.62 -14.63
CA PRO A 124 6.96 16.25 -13.52
C PRO A 124 7.93 16.98 -12.58
N SER A 125 7.40 17.78 -11.68
CA SER A 125 8.21 18.50 -10.66
C SER A 125 8.54 17.65 -9.41
N HIS A 126 8.01 16.45 -9.30
CA HIS A 126 8.20 15.54 -8.17
C HIS A 126 8.70 14.17 -8.64
N SER A 127 9.33 13.43 -7.73
CA SER A 127 9.73 12.05 -7.99
C SER A 127 8.53 11.20 -8.41
N ASN A 128 8.76 10.25 -9.30
CA ASN A 128 7.69 9.45 -9.91
C ASN A 128 8.23 8.10 -10.39
N PRO A 129 7.33 7.13 -10.69
CA PRO A 129 7.72 5.78 -11.11
C PRO A 129 8.48 5.69 -12.44
N GLU A 130 8.41 6.70 -13.29
CA GLU A 130 9.17 6.73 -14.57
C GLU A 130 10.64 7.08 -14.35
N THR A 131 10.99 7.53 -13.13
CA THR A 131 12.36 7.90 -12.78
C THR A 131 13.12 6.66 -12.29
N PRO A 132 14.26 6.31 -12.93
CA PRO A 132 15.10 5.20 -12.49
C PRO A 132 15.53 5.34 -11.02
N GLY A 133 15.56 4.23 -10.30
CA GLY A 133 15.94 4.18 -8.88
C GLY A 133 14.83 4.57 -7.90
N VAL A 134 13.71 5.11 -8.35
CA VAL A 134 12.61 5.58 -7.47
C VAL A 134 11.67 4.43 -7.12
N ILE A 135 11.40 4.25 -5.83
CA ILE A 135 10.38 3.34 -5.28
C ILE A 135 9.31 4.08 -4.46
N LEU A 136 9.43 5.39 -4.32
CA LEU A 136 8.51 6.24 -3.59
C LEU A 136 8.21 7.50 -4.41
N GLU A 137 6.93 7.83 -4.58
CA GLU A 137 6.51 9.03 -5.30
C GLU A 137 6.89 10.32 -4.52
N GLY A 138 6.68 10.32 -3.19
CA GLY A 138 7.08 11.43 -2.32
C GLY A 138 6.25 12.70 -2.47
N GLY A 139 5.05 12.62 -3.06
CA GLY A 139 4.08 13.72 -3.09
C GLY A 139 3.41 13.91 -1.73
N GLU A 140 2.93 12.85 -1.13
CA GLU A 140 2.58 12.81 0.30
C GLU A 140 3.83 12.49 1.12
N LEU A 141 4.05 13.25 2.18
CA LEU A 141 5.18 13.07 3.07
C LEU A 141 4.86 12.11 4.22
N GLY A 142 5.86 11.37 4.68
CA GLY A 142 5.77 10.55 5.87
C GLY A 142 6.03 9.06 5.67
N TYR A 143 6.22 8.59 4.45
CA TYR A 143 6.30 7.16 4.15
C TYR A 143 7.69 6.68 3.75
N ALA A 144 8.63 7.59 3.51
CA ALA A 144 9.96 7.25 3.02
C ALA A 144 10.70 6.29 3.94
N LEU A 145 10.64 6.51 5.25
CA LEU A 145 11.36 5.67 6.22
C LEU A 145 10.77 4.26 6.30
N SER A 146 9.46 4.10 6.40
CA SER A 146 8.82 2.77 6.45
C SER A 146 8.99 2.02 5.13
N THR A 147 8.88 2.69 3.97
CA THR A 147 9.14 2.11 2.65
C THR A 147 10.61 1.65 2.54
N SER A 148 11.56 2.44 3.06
CA SER A 148 12.98 2.06 3.09
C SER A 148 13.23 0.81 3.94
N TYR A 149 12.57 0.69 5.10
CA TYR A 149 12.64 -0.52 5.91
C TYR A 149 12.04 -1.73 5.20
N GLY A 150 10.94 -1.53 4.46
CA GLY A 150 10.39 -2.58 3.59
C GLY A 150 11.36 -3.04 2.51
N ALA A 151 12.05 -2.11 1.88
CA ALA A 151 13.00 -2.39 0.80
C ALA A 151 14.23 -3.19 1.23
N VAL A 152 14.67 -3.05 2.47
CA VAL A 152 15.85 -3.79 2.97
C VAL A 152 15.52 -5.21 3.45
N MET A 153 14.26 -5.53 3.72
CA MET A 153 13.88 -6.87 4.17
C MET A 153 14.29 -7.95 3.14
N ASP A 154 14.97 -8.98 3.60
CA ASP A 154 15.50 -10.09 2.80
C ASP A 154 16.50 -9.66 1.68
N ASN A 155 17.11 -8.50 1.81
CA ASN A 155 18.14 -7.97 0.93
C ASN A 155 19.45 -7.70 1.72
N PRO A 156 20.18 -8.73 2.18
CA PRO A 156 21.26 -8.60 3.18
C PRO A 156 22.43 -7.71 2.72
N ASP A 157 22.67 -7.60 1.41
CA ASP A 157 23.78 -6.81 0.87
C ASP A 157 23.38 -5.34 0.63
N LEU A 158 22.07 -5.02 0.70
CA LEU A 158 21.56 -3.70 0.38
C LEU A 158 21.67 -2.73 1.56
N ILE A 159 22.17 -1.53 1.30
CA ILE A 159 21.99 -0.37 2.17
C ILE A 159 21.01 0.60 1.48
N VAL A 160 19.93 0.93 2.15
CA VAL A 160 19.00 1.98 1.70
C VAL A 160 19.31 3.26 2.47
N ALA A 161 19.83 4.25 1.77
CA ALA A 161 19.96 5.60 2.29
C ALA A 161 18.61 6.32 2.19
N ALA A 162 17.94 6.51 3.31
CA ALA A 162 16.65 7.18 3.40
C ALA A 162 16.87 8.65 3.79
N LEU A 163 16.72 9.56 2.83
CA LEU A 163 16.80 11.00 3.11
C LEU A 163 15.42 11.50 3.51
N ILE A 164 15.29 11.82 4.79
CA ILE A 164 14.06 12.29 5.44
C ILE A 164 14.14 13.80 5.63
N GLY A 165 13.20 14.55 5.08
CA GLY A 165 13.12 15.98 5.35
C GLY A 165 12.68 16.25 6.79
N ASP A 166 13.17 17.35 7.37
CA ASP A 166 12.81 17.75 8.75
C ASP A 166 11.31 18.07 8.90
N GLY A 167 10.67 18.57 7.86
CA GLY A 167 9.21 18.72 7.83
C GLY A 167 8.48 17.36 7.71
N GLU A 168 9.02 16.43 6.92
CA GLU A 168 8.49 15.07 6.83
C GLU A 168 8.60 14.31 8.15
N ALA A 169 9.70 14.54 8.89
CA ALA A 169 9.92 13.94 10.20
C ALA A 169 8.85 14.33 11.25
N GLU A 170 8.11 15.41 11.03
CA GLU A 170 6.99 15.83 11.89
C GLU A 170 5.69 15.03 11.65
N THR A 171 5.60 14.27 10.54
CA THR A 171 4.40 13.49 10.23
C THR A 171 4.21 12.31 11.17
N GLY A 172 2.95 11.98 11.51
CA GLY A 172 2.64 10.83 12.36
C GLY A 172 3.23 9.50 11.85
N PRO A 173 3.11 9.15 10.55
CA PRO A 173 3.72 7.94 10.01
C PRO A 173 5.24 7.89 10.20
N THR A 174 5.99 8.97 9.92
CA THR A 174 7.45 8.99 10.14
C THR A 174 7.80 8.88 11.62
N ALA A 175 7.05 9.56 12.50
CA ALA A 175 7.28 9.49 13.95
C ALA A 175 7.20 8.05 14.48
N GLY A 176 6.23 7.26 13.98
CA GLY A 176 6.15 5.83 14.28
C GLY A 176 7.24 5.00 13.59
N ALA A 177 7.63 5.37 12.37
CA ALA A 177 8.59 4.60 11.56
C ALA A 177 10.00 4.52 12.19
N TRP A 178 10.39 5.47 13.02
CA TRP A 178 11.66 5.39 13.76
C TRP A 178 11.79 4.14 14.64
N HIS A 179 10.68 3.51 15.01
CA HIS A 179 10.69 2.26 15.78
C HIS A 179 10.96 1.00 14.94
N LEU A 180 10.87 1.07 13.60
CA LEU A 180 10.97 -0.10 12.73
C LEU A 180 12.34 -0.77 12.76
N ASN A 181 13.39 -0.06 13.18
CA ASN A 181 14.72 -0.65 13.43
C ASN A 181 14.69 -1.80 14.45
N LYS A 182 13.62 -1.93 15.24
CA LYS A 182 13.42 -3.01 16.22
C LYS A 182 12.73 -4.25 15.64
N LEU A 183 12.29 -4.17 14.39
CA LEU A 183 11.64 -5.28 13.67
C LEU A 183 12.54 -5.86 12.56
N ILE A 184 13.59 -5.15 12.16
CA ILE A 184 14.45 -5.52 11.03
C ILE A 184 15.77 -6.07 11.54
N ASN A 185 16.13 -7.29 11.12
CA ASN A 185 17.37 -7.93 11.53
C ASN A 185 18.55 -7.49 10.63
N PRO A 186 19.43 -6.60 11.08
CA PRO A 186 20.50 -6.05 10.24
C PRO A 186 21.59 -7.08 9.86
N ARG A 187 21.54 -8.27 10.46
CA ARG A 187 22.47 -9.38 10.15
C ARG A 187 21.99 -10.26 9.00
N LYS A 188 20.68 -10.27 8.73
CA LYS A 188 20.05 -11.14 7.72
C LYS A 188 19.24 -10.37 6.67
N ASP A 189 18.75 -9.21 7.07
CA ASP A 189 18.15 -8.20 6.17
C ASP A 189 19.23 -7.20 5.75
N GLY A 190 18.91 -6.31 4.83
CA GLY A 190 19.73 -5.12 4.57
C GLY A 190 19.60 -4.09 5.70
N VAL A 191 20.19 -2.93 5.47
CA VAL A 191 20.25 -1.85 6.46
C VAL A 191 19.65 -0.58 5.89
N VAL A 192 18.82 0.09 6.68
CA VAL A 192 18.45 1.48 6.41
C VAL A 192 19.45 2.41 7.11
N LEU A 193 20.03 3.33 6.36
CA LEU A 193 20.79 4.46 6.86
C LEU A 193 19.94 5.73 6.77
N PRO A 194 19.24 6.13 7.84
CA PRO A 194 18.46 7.35 7.82
C PRO A 194 19.37 8.57 7.79
N ILE A 195 19.05 9.52 6.92
CA ILE A 195 19.69 10.85 6.86
C ILE A 195 18.58 11.89 7.09
N LEU A 196 18.52 12.44 8.29
CA LEU A 196 17.60 13.56 8.57
C LEU A 196 18.19 14.83 7.96
N HIS A 197 17.61 15.31 6.87
CA HIS A 197 17.99 16.55 6.23
C HIS A 197 17.32 17.73 6.95
N LEU A 198 18.07 18.36 7.83
CA LEU A 198 17.62 19.41 8.73
C LEU A 198 17.98 20.79 8.15
N ASN A 199 17.10 21.35 7.32
CA ASN A 199 17.26 22.70 6.76
C ASN A 199 16.48 23.80 7.52
N GLY A 200 15.65 23.41 8.50
CA GLY A 200 15.03 24.27 9.48
C GLY A 200 13.67 24.87 9.08
N TYR A 201 13.22 24.69 7.83
CA TYR A 201 11.98 25.34 7.36
C TYR A 201 11.14 24.44 6.44
N LYS A 202 9.82 24.55 6.60
CA LYS A 202 8.78 24.04 5.69
C LYS A 202 8.50 25.05 4.56
N ILE A 203 7.30 25.04 4.01
CA ILE A 203 6.86 25.98 2.95
C ILE A 203 6.87 27.43 3.46
N SER A 204 6.34 27.68 4.67
CA SER A 204 6.17 29.02 5.22
C SER A 204 6.56 29.13 6.70
N GLN A 205 6.86 28.01 7.37
CA GLN A 205 7.09 27.96 8.80
C GLN A 205 8.40 27.23 9.14
N PRO A 206 9.02 27.51 10.28
CA PRO A 206 10.11 26.68 10.78
C PRO A 206 9.63 25.25 11.06
N THR A 207 10.54 24.30 10.97
CA THR A 207 10.30 22.93 11.44
C THR A 207 10.52 22.84 12.95
N ILE A 208 9.81 21.89 13.59
CA ILE A 208 10.01 21.57 15.02
C ILE A 208 11.46 21.13 15.23
N PHE A 209 11.93 20.18 14.42
CA PHE A 209 13.29 19.65 14.49
C PHE A 209 14.35 20.75 14.25
N GLY A 210 14.07 21.73 13.38
CA GLY A 210 14.95 22.87 13.12
C GLY A 210 15.17 23.78 14.32
N ARG A 211 14.27 23.76 15.30
CA ARG A 211 14.38 24.53 16.54
C ARG A 211 14.95 23.72 17.71
N MET A 212 15.12 22.42 17.56
CA MET A 212 15.76 21.58 18.57
C MET A 212 17.28 21.80 18.60
N SER A 213 17.83 21.81 19.79
CA SER A 213 19.28 21.80 19.99
C SER A 213 19.88 20.46 19.56
N ASN A 214 21.20 20.42 19.33
CA ASN A 214 21.89 19.19 19.01
C ASN A 214 21.74 18.13 20.13
N TYR A 215 21.70 18.58 21.40
CA TYR A 215 21.51 17.67 22.54
C TYR A 215 20.12 17.00 22.51
N GLU A 216 19.08 17.77 22.25
CA GLU A 216 17.71 17.24 22.16
C GLU A 216 17.58 16.24 21.00
N LEU A 217 18.12 16.56 19.83
CA LEU A 217 18.09 15.67 18.68
C LEU A 217 18.86 14.36 18.95
N MET A 218 20.07 14.46 19.49
CA MET A 218 20.88 13.29 19.84
C MET A 218 20.15 12.40 20.85
N THR A 219 19.54 13.01 21.87
CA THR A 219 18.81 12.27 22.92
C THR A 219 17.56 11.60 22.34
N LEU A 220 16.80 12.29 21.50
CA LEU A 220 15.58 11.77 20.88
C LEU A 220 15.87 10.53 20.03
N PHE A 221 16.81 10.63 19.09
CA PHE A 221 17.11 9.54 18.18
C PHE A 221 17.86 8.38 18.87
N SER A 222 18.66 8.68 19.91
CA SER A 222 19.20 7.64 20.78
C SER A 222 18.08 6.87 21.51
N GLY A 223 17.01 7.56 21.95
CA GLY A 223 15.83 6.93 22.54
C GLY A 223 15.09 6.01 21.56
N TYR A 224 15.05 6.37 20.27
CA TYR A 224 14.53 5.52 19.22
C TYR A 224 15.41 4.29 18.90
N GLY A 225 16.60 4.18 19.46
CA GLY A 225 17.52 3.04 19.27
C GLY A 225 18.50 3.23 18.13
N TYR A 226 18.74 4.46 17.70
CA TYR A 226 19.84 4.81 16.79
C TYR A 226 21.10 5.26 17.54
N GLU A 227 22.22 5.27 16.84
CA GLU A 227 23.39 6.01 17.20
C GLU A 227 23.53 7.19 16.22
N PRO A 228 23.06 8.40 16.61
CA PRO A 228 23.02 9.53 15.69
C PRO A 228 24.36 10.26 15.66
N ARG A 229 24.76 10.73 14.47
CA ARG A 229 25.90 11.64 14.28
C ARG A 229 25.47 12.89 13.52
N ILE A 230 25.91 14.07 14.03
CA ILE A 230 25.55 15.35 13.41
C ILE A 230 26.66 15.77 12.42
N VAL A 231 26.24 16.09 11.20
CA VAL A 231 27.02 16.76 10.17
C VAL A 231 26.44 18.15 9.97
N ASP A 232 27.17 19.18 10.38
CA ASP A 232 26.70 20.56 10.36
C ASP A 232 27.44 21.39 9.29
N ALA A 233 26.82 21.56 8.15
CA ALA A 233 27.32 22.37 7.04
C ALA A 233 27.01 23.87 7.19
N THR A 234 26.34 24.28 8.28
CA THR A 234 26.02 25.71 8.54
C THR A 234 27.15 26.46 9.25
N LYS A 235 28.12 25.71 9.81
CA LYS A 235 29.26 26.23 10.55
C LYS A 235 30.50 26.30 9.67
N GLY A 236 31.21 27.39 9.72
CA GLY A 236 32.41 27.59 8.91
C GLY A 236 33.69 27.02 9.49
N ASP A 237 33.64 26.44 10.69
CA ASP A 237 34.81 25.92 11.42
C ASP A 237 35.23 24.50 11.00
N VAL A 238 34.34 23.74 10.39
CA VAL A 238 34.59 22.38 9.89
C VAL A 238 34.23 22.29 8.40
N ASN A 239 35.09 21.64 7.63
CA ASN A 239 34.78 21.39 6.22
C ASN A 239 33.64 20.36 6.15
N PRO A 240 32.48 20.70 5.55
CA PRO A 240 31.31 19.80 5.53
C PRO A 240 31.59 18.49 4.78
N HIS A 241 32.50 18.48 3.78
CA HIS A 241 32.86 17.27 3.07
C HIS A 241 33.62 16.28 3.94
N ASP A 242 34.55 16.77 4.77
CA ASP A 242 35.26 15.91 5.71
C ASP A 242 34.30 15.34 6.75
N ALA A 243 33.44 16.19 7.32
CA ALA A 243 32.48 15.77 8.32
C ALA A 243 31.50 14.68 7.79
N MET A 244 31.00 14.84 6.56
CA MET A 244 30.11 13.87 5.94
C MET A 244 30.84 12.57 5.57
N ALA A 245 32.03 12.67 5.03
CA ALA A 245 32.85 11.50 4.73
C ALA A 245 33.18 10.68 5.98
N GLU A 246 33.58 11.34 7.07
CA GLU A 246 33.86 10.69 8.36
C GLU A 246 32.60 10.07 8.98
N ALA A 247 31.43 10.73 8.85
CA ALA A 247 30.18 10.19 9.33
C ALA A 247 29.73 8.94 8.54
N LEU A 248 29.94 8.93 7.24
CA LEU A 248 29.63 7.76 6.41
C LEU A 248 30.62 6.62 6.61
N ASP A 249 31.92 6.92 6.76
CA ASP A 249 32.93 5.91 7.09
C ASP A 249 32.64 5.26 8.46
N TRP A 250 32.31 6.08 9.45
CA TRP A 250 31.86 5.59 10.76
C TRP A 250 30.58 4.74 10.66
N ALA A 251 29.61 5.14 9.85
CA ALA A 251 28.39 4.35 9.67
C ALA A 251 28.71 2.98 9.04
N HIS A 252 29.66 2.94 8.09
CA HIS A 252 30.14 1.68 7.51
C HIS A 252 30.73 0.75 8.57
N ASP A 253 31.64 1.27 9.40
CA ASP A 253 32.32 0.49 10.44
C ASP A 253 31.31 -0.04 11.47
N LEU A 254 30.35 0.79 11.89
CA LEU A 254 29.31 0.40 12.82
C LEU A 254 28.37 -0.67 12.22
N ILE A 255 27.98 -0.54 10.95
CA ILE A 255 27.18 -1.56 10.25
C ILE A 255 27.95 -2.90 10.19
N ALA A 256 29.24 -2.86 9.90
CA ALA A 256 30.08 -4.05 9.85
C ALA A 256 30.22 -4.70 11.24
N GLU A 257 30.41 -3.91 12.30
CA GLU A 257 30.43 -4.38 13.69
C GLU A 257 29.11 -5.06 14.06
N VAL A 258 27.96 -4.42 13.79
CA VAL A 258 26.63 -4.97 14.03
C VAL A 258 26.43 -6.29 13.31
N ARG A 259 26.80 -6.39 12.04
CA ARG A 259 26.65 -7.60 11.24
C ARG A 259 27.51 -8.77 11.73
N SER A 260 28.68 -8.48 12.29
CA SER A 260 29.58 -9.47 12.86
C SER A 260 29.26 -9.86 14.30
N SER A 261 28.51 -9.07 15.03
CA SER A 261 28.11 -9.30 16.41
C SER A 261 27.17 -10.52 16.53
N HIS A 262 27.32 -11.28 17.62
CA HIS A 262 26.43 -12.38 18.00
C HIS A 262 25.51 -12.02 19.19
N ASP A 263 25.48 -10.76 19.57
CA ASP A 263 24.69 -10.30 20.71
C ASP A 263 23.18 -10.55 20.49
N THR A 264 22.51 -10.95 21.56
CA THR A 264 21.06 -11.19 21.57
C THR A 264 20.24 -9.89 21.66
N VAL A 265 20.89 -8.77 21.98
CA VAL A 265 20.27 -7.45 22.06
C VAL A 265 20.51 -6.71 20.74
N SER A 266 19.49 -6.04 20.23
CA SER A 266 19.61 -5.24 19.02
C SER A 266 20.67 -4.16 19.21
N PRO A 267 21.69 -4.12 18.34
CA PRO A 267 22.66 -3.03 18.34
C PRO A 267 21.99 -1.74 17.86
N ARG A 268 22.54 -0.61 18.28
CA ARG A 268 22.10 0.69 17.77
C ARG A 268 22.61 0.86 16.35
N MET A 269 21.68 1.21 15.45
CA MET A 269 22.03 1.43 14.05
C MET A 269 22.46 2.88 13.81
N PRO A 270 23.39 3.12 12.86
CA PRO A 270 23.82 4.48 12.56
C PRO A 270 22.69 5.32 11.96
N MET A 271 22.71 6.62 12.27
CA MET A 271 21.86 7.65 11.70
C MET A 271 22.65 8.94 11.54
N ILE A 272 22.43 9.67 10.45
CA ILE A 272 23.04 10.96 10.20
C ILE A 272 22.00 12.07 10.32
N ILE A 273 22.31 13.11 11.11
CA ILE A 273 21.54 14.36 11.18
C ILE A 273 22.34 15.40 10.40
N MET A 274 21.92 15.70 9.17
CA MET A 274 22.59 16.59 8.25
C MET A 274 21.98 17.98 8.31
N ARG A 275 22.66 18.94 8.95
CA ARG A 275 22.25 20.34 9.00
C ARG A 275 22.78 21.11 7.80
N THR A 276 21.89 21.76 7.03
CA THR A 276 22.24 22.71 5.97
C THR A 276 21.39 23.97 6.11
N LEU A 277 21.76 25.03 5.45
CA LEU A 277 20.84 26.14 5.23
C LEU A 277 19.81 25.74 4.15
N LYS A 278 18.57 26.16 4.32
CA LYS A 278 17.58 26.01 3.25
C LYS A 278 17.98 26.93 2.07
N GLY A 279 18.04 26.37 0.85
CA GLY A 279 18.52 27.10 -0.30
C GLY A 279 20.05 27.38 -0.34
N TRP A 280 20.81 26.57 0.43
CA TRP A 280 22.28 26.63 0.50
C TRP A 280 22.93 26.74 -0.89
N THR A 281 23.96 27.60 -1.01
CA THR A 281 24.65 27.95 -2.27
C THR A 281 23.79 28.69 -3.30
N GLY A 282 22.56 29.08 -2.96
CA GLY A 282 21.67 29.86 -3.81
C GLY A 282 21.74 31.36 -3.54
N VAL A 283 20.64 32.04 -3.88
CA VAL A 283 20.44 33.47 -3.61
C VAL A 283 20.38 33.71 -2.12
N LYS A 284 21.15 34.67 -1.63
CA LYS A 284 21.21 35.02 -0.20
C LYS A 284 20.12 36.00 0.21
N GLU A 285 19.90 37.01 -0.60
CA GLU A 285 18.95 38.11 -0.35
C GLU A 285 18.28 38.53 -1.66
N LEU A 286 17.02 38.93 -1.60
CA LEU A 286 16.29 39.54 -2.71
C LEU A 286 16.76 40.99 -2.95
N PRO A 287 16.38 41.63 -4.09
CA PRO A 287 16.77 43.01 -4.40
C PRO A 287 16.34 44.03 -3.33
N ASP A 288 15.29 43.79 -2.56
CA ASP A 288 14.80 44.61 -1.47
C ASP A 288 15.52 44.34 -0.13
N GLY A 289 16.48 43.42 -0.11
CA GLY A 289 17.25 43.08 1.07
C GLY A 289 16.61 41.97 1.94
N GLU A 290 15.49 41.38 1.50
CA GLU A 290 14.88 40.27 2.24
C GLU A 290 15.75 39.01 2.14
N LYS A 291 16.07 38.43 3.29
CA LYS A 291 16.93 37.26 3.39
C LYS A 291 16.22 36.01 2.84
N VAL A 292 16.88 35.28 1.94
CA VAL A 292 16.38 34.06 1.29
C VAL A 292 17.06 32.81 1.84
N GLU A 293 18.40 32.75 1.75
CA GLU A 293 19.13 31.57 2.22
C GLU A 293 18.92 31.36 3.72
N GLY A 294 18.52 30.16 4.10
CA GLY A 294 18.29 29.77 5.50
C GLY A 294 16.91 30.08 6.03
N ASN A 295 15.93 30.40 5.17
CA ASN A 295 14.53 30.57 5.59
C ASN A 295 13.53 30.01 4.56
N CYS A 296 12.23 30.18 4.81
CA CYS A 296 11.16 29.61 3.98
C CYS A 296 11.10 30.19 2.55
N LEU A 297 11.60 31.41 2.30
CA LEU A 297 11.59 32.02 0.96
C LEU A 297 12.41 31.23 -0.05
N ALA A 298 13.40 30.46 0.40
CA ALA A 298 14.14 29.54 -0.44
C ALA A 298 13.37 28.28 -0.88
N HIS A 299 12.14 28.05 -0.38
CA HIS A 299 11.44 26.75 -0.53
C HIS A 299 11.15 26.39 -1.98
N GLN A 300 10.57 27.32 -2.73
CA GLN A 300 10.15 27.12 -4.13
C GLN A 300 11.10 27.81 -5.11
N VAL A 301 10.55 28.52 -6.09
CA VAL A 301 11.30 29.35 -7.05
C VAL A 301 11.66 30.68 -6.38
N VAL A 302 12.96 30.93 -6.23
CA VAL A 302 13.45 32.07 -5.45
C VAL A 302 13.27 33.39 -6.19
N LEU A 303 13.60 33.45 -7.48
CA LEU A 303 13.53 34.63 -8.33
C LEU A 303 12.40 34.43 -9.35
N ASN A 304 11.16 34.52 -8.90
CA ASN A 304 10.00 34.19 -9.72
C ASN A 304 9.67 35.26 -10.79
N GLU A 305 10.15 36.47 -10.62
CA GLU A 305 9.97 37.59 -11.55
C GLU A 305 11.20 37.84 -12.45
N ALA A 306 12.21 36.96 -12.40
CA ALA A 306 13.48 37.16 -13.17
C ALA A 306 13.28 37.34 -14.67
N LYS A 307 12.13 36.94 -15.24
CA LYS A 307 11.81 37.19 -16.65
C LYS A 307 11.37 38.61 -16.92
N THR A 308 10.81 39.32 -15.96
CA THR A 308 10.19 40.65 -16.08
C THR A 308 10.89 41.73 -15.23
N ASP A 309 11.53 41.33 -14.14
CA ASP A 309 12.29 42.21 -13.26
C ASP A 309 13.81 42.16 -13.59
N LYS A 310 14.41 43.33 -13.77
CA LYS A 310 15.81 43.45 -14.15
C LYS A 310 16.78 43.15 -13.02
N GLU A 311 16.39 43.44 -11.78
CA GLU A 311 17.26 43.20 -10.63
C GLU A 311 17.25 41.70 -10.27
N GLU A 312 16.09 41.04 -10.32
CA GLU A 312 16.02 39.57 -10.20
C GLU A 312 16.77 38.86 -11.35
N LEU A 313 16.65 39.34 -12.60
CA LEU A 313 17.41 38.82 -13.74
C LEU A 313 18.92 38.94 -13.52
N LYS A 314 19.35 40.04 -12.95
CA LYS A 314 20.76 40.26 -12.59
C LYS A 314 21.21 39.27 -11.52
N LEU A 315 20.44 39.13 -10.45
CA LEU A 315 20.72 38.14 -9.39
C LEU A 315 20.75 36.70 -9.93
N LEU A 316 19.82 36.33 -10.84
CA LEU A 316 19.84 35.04 -11.51
C LEU A 316 21.12 34.78 -12.29
N ASN A 317 21.59 35.79 -13.05
CA ASN A 317 22.86 35.72 -13.78
C ASN A 317 24.05 35.56 -12.81
N GLU A 318 24.09 36.30 -11.73
CA GLU A 318 25.16 36.23 -10.73
C GLU A 318 25.14 34.86 -10.03
N TRP A 319 23.96 34.37 -9.65
CA TRP A 319 23.80 33.11 -8.99
C TRP A 319 24.20 31.91 -9.87
N LEU A 320 23.60 31.77 -11.05
CA LEU A 320 23.95 30.68 -11.98
C LEU A 320 25.39 30.78 -12.47
N GLY A 321 25.88 32.00 -12.72
CA GLY A 321 27.26 32.24 -13.07
C GLY A 321 28.27 31.86 -11.98
N SER A 322 27.88 31.88 -10.71
CA SER A 322 28.76 31.53 -9.59
C SER A 322 29.18 30.05 -9.62
N TYR A 323 28.39 29.17 -10.25
CA TYR A 323 28.73 27.77 -10.42
C TYR A 323 29.81 27.52 -11.47
N LYS A 324 30.10 28.48 -12.34
CA LYS A 324 31.11 28.40 -13.40
C LYS A 324 31.00 27.08 -14.19
N PHE A 325 29.85 26.87 -14.79
CA PHE A 325 29.51 25.59 -15.42
C PHE A 325 30.38 25.32 -16.67
N ASP A 326 30.90 26.35 -17.30
CA ASP A 326 31.86 26.29 -18.39
C ASP A 326 33.21 25.63 -18.03
N GLU A 327 33.57 25.64 -16.71
CA GLU A 327 34.73 24.89 -16.21
C GLU A 327 34.43 23.39 -16.02
N LEU A 328 33.15 23.01 -15.94
CA LEU A 328 32.67 21.67 -15.57
C LEU A 328 32.22 20.83 -16.74
N PHE A 329 31.72 21.47 -17.78
CA PHE A 329 31.24 20.85 -19.00
C PHE A 329 31.67 21.60 -20.22
N THR A 330 32.15 20.86 -21.24
CA THR A 330 32.43 21.40 -22.56
C THR A 330 31.78 20.58 -23.66
N GLU A 331 31.40 21.22 -24.76
CA GLU A 331 30.77 20.51 -25.88
C GLU A 331 31.69 19.46 -26.52
N ALA A 332 33.02 19.69 -26.45
CA ALA A 332 34.01 18.81 -27.02
C ALA A 332 34.29 17.55 -26.17
N ASN A 333 34.30 17.69 -24.84
CA ASN A 333 34.75 16.64 -23.93
C ASN A 333 33.66 16.13 -22.94
N GLY A 334 32.46 16.74 -22.96
CA GLY A 334 31.43 16.44 -21.97
C GLY A 334 31.77 16.93 -20.55
N PHE A 335 31.35 16.20 -19.55
CA PHE A 335 31.72 16.45 -18.15
C PHE A 335 33.18 16.07 -17.88
N GLY A 336 33.81 16.76 -16.92
CA GLY A 336 35.19 16.45 -16.52
C GLY A 336 35.32 15.17 -15.73
N SER A 337 36.58 14.73 -15.51
CA SER A 337 36.90 13.48 -14.75
C SER A 337 36.41 13.50 -13.32
N TYR A 338 36.07 14.65 -12.76
CA TYR A 338 35.53 14.76 -11.41
C TYR A 338 34.26 13.93 -11.20
N VAL A 339 33.51 13.64 -12.28
CA VAL A 339 32.32 12.75 -12.21
C VAL A 339 32.76 11.32 -11.92
N ASP A 340 33.74 10.83 -12.67
CA ASP A 340 34.29 9.48 -12.51
C ASP A 340 35.04 9.33 -11.17
N ASP A 341 35.63 10.40 -10.63
CA ASP A 341 36.26 10.39 -9.31
C ASP A 341 35.27 10.07 -8.19
N ILE A 342 34.02 10.47 -8.33
CA ILE A 342 32.96 10.32 -7.30
C ILE A 342 32.12 9.06 -7.52
N LEU A 343 31.78 8.73 -8.76
CA LEU A 343 30.84 7.65 -9.09
C LEU A 343 31.51 6.27 -9.05
N PRO A 344 30.77 5.20 -8.68
CA PRO A 344 31.22 3.83 -8.86
C PRO A 344 31.62 3.54 -10.32
N GLU A 345 32.76 2.84 -10.48
CA GLU A 345 33.25 2.40 -11.81
C GLU A 345 32.25 1.42 -12.44
N ASN A 346 31.75 0.47 -11.63
CA ASN A 346 30.66 -0.40 -12.05
C ASN A 346 29.35 0.38 -12.08
N PRO A 347 28.73 0.62 -13.24
CA PRO A 347 27.50 1.38 -13.34
C PRO A 347 26.34 0.77 -12.54
N GLU A 348 26.32 -0.55 -12.33
CA GLU A 348 25.27 -1.24 -11.57
C GLU A 348 25.32 -0.94 -10.04
N LYS A 349 26.42 -0.34 -9.59
CA LYS A 349 26.57 0.15 -8.21
C LYS A 349 26.17 1.63 -8.04
N ARG A 350 25.81 2.33 -9.12
CA ARG A 350 25.30 3.69 -9.06
C ARG A 350 23.91 3.70 -8.43
N LEU A 351 23.60 4.73 -7.66
CA LEU A 351 22.39 4.76 -6.82
C LEU A 351 21.10 4.63 -7.64
N GLY A 352 21.00 5.30 -8.77
CA GLY A 352 19.84 5.22 -9.66
C GLY A 352 19.72 3.90 -10.44
N ARG A 353 20.77 3.06 -10.45
CA ARG A 353 20.77 1.75 -11.12
C ARG A 353 20.58 0.57 -10.19
N SER A 354 20.27 0.81 -8.92
CA SER A 354 20.03 -0.29 -7.98
C SER A 354 19.01 -1.29 -8.55
N ARG A 355 19.44 -2.53 -8.74
CA ARG A 355 18.59 -3.61 -9.27
C ARG A 355 17.31 -3.81 -8.45
N HIS A 356 17.34 -3.47 -7.16
CA HIS A 356 16.21 -3.59 -6.25
C HIS A 356 15.10 -2.58 -6.55
N ALA A 357 15.46 -1.40 -7.08
CA ALA A 357 14.50 -0.34 -7.40
C ALA A 357 13.78 -0.54 -8.75
N HIS A 358 14.28 -1.44 -9.60
CA HIS A 358 13.74 -1.65 -10.95
C HIS A 358 12.69 -2.74 -11.02
N GLY A 359 12.22 -3.23 -9.85
CA GLY A 359 11.31 -4.37 -9.79
C GLY A 359 12.01 -5.69 -10.12
N GLY A 360 11.26 -6.74 -10.14
CA GLY A 360 11.71 -8.06 -9.90
C GLY A 360 12.62 -8.80 -10.87
N ASN A 361 13.06 -8.30 -12.01
CA ASN A 361 13.81 -9.15 -12.94
C ASN A 361 15.06 -9.82 -12.30
N ALA A 362 15.71 -9.14 -11.35
CA ALA A 362 16.86 -9.68 -10.62
C ALA A 362 16.50 -10.30 -9.25
N VAL A 363 15.36 -9.94 -8.66
CA VAL A 363 14.99 -10.27 -7.29
C VAL A 363 13.69 -11.07 -7.22
N TYR A 364 12.74 -10.81 -8.14
CA TYR A 364 11.44 -11.47 -8.16
C TYR A 364 11.59 -12.99 -8.34
N LYS A 365 10.90 -13.71 -7.47
CA LYS A 365 10.68 -15.15 -7.61
C LYS A 365 9.22 -15.42 -7.29
N PRO A 366 8.47 -16.17 -8.13
CA PRO A 366 7.13 -16.59 -7.78
C PRO A 366 7.16 -17.39 -6.47
N LEU A 367 6.07 -17.35 -5.72
CA LEU A 367 5.92 -18.22 -4.55
C LEU A 367 5.69 -19.66 -4.98
N ASP A 368 6.28 -20.60 -4.25
CA ASP A 368 5.85 -22.00 -4.24
C ASP A 368 4.59 -22.09 -3.38
N LEU A 369 3.43 -22.21 -4.02
CA LEU A 369 2.14 -22.22 -3.35
C LEU A 369 1.58 -23.65 -3.28
N PRO A 370 1.04 -24.08 -2.11
CA PRO A 370 0.22 -25.26 -2.04
C PRO A 370 -1.08 -25.04 -2.83
N ARG A 371 -1.77 -26.12 -3.18
CA ARG A 371 -3.10 -26.00 -3.80
C ARG A 371 -4.13 -25.66 -2.72
N ALA A 372 -5.01 -24.71 -2.99
CA ALA A 372 -6.09 -24.35 -2.08
C ALA A 372 -6.98 -25.52 -1.70
N GLU A 373 -7.24 -26.43 -2.67
CA GLU A 373 -8.06 -27.63 -2.50
C GLU A 373 -7.51 -28.60 -1.44
N ASP A 374 -6.20 -28.63 -1.21
CA ASP A 374 -5.57 -29.50 -0.20
C ASP A 374 -5.90 -29.06 1.23
N PHE A 375 -6.40 -27.85 1.41
CA PHE A 375 -6.80 -27.26 2.71
C PHE A 375 -8.31 -27.10 2.85
N ALA A 376 -9.08 -27.43 1.81
CA ALA A 376 -10.51 -27.27 1.79
C ALA A 376 -11.20 -28.26 2.75
N GLU A 377 -12.39 -27.89 3.19
CA GLU A 377 -13.27 -28.73 3.98
C GLU A 377 -14.36 -29.36 3.09
N ASP A 378 -14.85 -30.52 3.51
CA ASP A 378 -15.92 -31.21 2.79
C ASP A 378 -17.21 -30.33 2.80
N ALA A 379 -17.77 -30.15 1.61
CA ALA A 379 -19.00 -29.45 1.36
C ALA A 379 -19.87 -30.22 0.32
N THR A 380 -19.71 -31.53 0.26
CA THR A 380 -20.52 -32.41 -0.61
C THR A 380 -22.01 -32.18 -0.35
N ILE A 381 -22.37 -31.91 0.90
CA ILE A 381 -23.71 -31.46 1.29
C ILE A 381 -23.60 -29.97 1.64
N PRO A 382 -24.19 -29.06 0.81
CA PRO A 382 -24.17 -27.64 1.09
C PRO A 382 -24.77 -27.29 2.44
N GLY A 383 -24.16 -26.36 3.15
CA GLY A 383 -24.62 -25.91 4.47
C GLY A 383 -24.05 -26.69 5.65
N THR A 384 -23.21 -27.69 5.41
CA THR A 384 -22.48 -28.39 6.48
C THR A 384 -21.55 -27.39 7.20
N MET A 385 -21.60 -27.39 8.53
CA MET A 385 -20.78 -26.48 9.33
C MET A 385 -19.31 -26.84 9.22
N GLY A 386 -18.50 -25.82 8.93
CA GLY A 386 -17.04 -25.89 8.84
C GLY A 386 -16.34 -25.01 9.87
N SER A 387 -15.01 -24.98 9.85
CA SER A 387 -14.23 -24.05 10.66
C SER A 387 -14.35 -22.61 10.13
N SER A 388 -13.75 -21.62 10.80
CA SER A 388 -13.75 -20.26 10.25
C SER A 388 -12.89 -20.16 8.99
N SER A 389 -13.26 -19.27 8.07
CA SER A 389 -12.48 -18.97 6.86
C SER A 389 -11.05 -18.56 7.22
N MET A 390 -10.87 -17.75 8.24
CA MET A 390 -9.56 -17.30 8.70
C MET A 390 -8.71 -18.43 9.29
N ARG A 391 -9.30 -19.40 9.99
CA ARG A 391 -8.54 -20.57 10.46
C ARG A 391 -8.00 -21.42 9.31
N ARG A 392 -8.81 -21.60 8.27
CA ARG A 392 -8.36 -22.33 7.06
C ARG A 392 -7.26 -21.56 6.34
N THR A 393 -7.41 -20.25 6.25
CA THR A 393 -6.37 -19.37 5.70
C THR A 393 -5.06 -19.44 6.50
N GLY A 394 -5.12 -19.48 7.83
CA GLY A 394 -3.95 -19.64 8.69
C GLY A 394 -3.16 -20.91 8.38
N LEU A 395 -3.87 -22.05 8.25
CA LEU A 395 -3.24 -23.33 7.88
C LEU A 395 -2.63 -23.31 6.46
N TYR A 396 -3.31 -22.67 5.51
CA TYR A 396 -2.78 -22.49 4.15
C TYR A 396 -1.50 -21.65 4.16
N LEU A 397 -1.52 -20.52 4.86
CA LEU A 397 -0.38 -19.61 4.97
C LEU A 397 0.79 -20.23 5.76
N GLU A 398 0.54 -21.09 6.74
CA GLU A 398 1.57 -21.89 7.40
C GLU A 398 2.40 -22.66 6.35
N GLU A 399 1.73 -23.37 5.44
CA GLU A 399 2.40 -24.11 4.39
C GLU A 399 3.10 -23.21 3.34
N VAL A 400 2.51 -22.04 3.03
CA VAL A 400 3.18 -21.02 2.19
C VAL A 400 4.50 -20.59 2.82
N PHE A 401 4.52 -20.33 4.12
CA PHE A 401 5.76 -19.97 4.83
C PHE A 401 6.79 -21.12 4.78
N ARG A 402 6.36 -22.37 4.97
CA ARG A 402 7.26 -23.54 4.92
C ARG A 402 7.92 -23.69 3.56
N ARG A 403 7.14 -23.66 2.48
CA ARG A 403 7.64 -23.85 1.12
C ARG A 403 8.59 -22.76 0.66
N ASN A 404 8.41 -21.55 1.18
CA ASN A 404 9.22 -20.39 0.79
C ASN A 404 10.29 -20.01 1.82
N ALA A 405 10.55 -20.87 2.82
CA ALA A 405 11.50 -20.59 3.89
C ALA A 405 12.91 -20.31 3.39
N ASP A 406 13.39 -21.11 2.40
CA ASP A 406 14.73 -20.96 1.82
C ASP A 406 14.85 -19.76 0.87
N HIS A 407 13.76 -19.41 0.17
CA HIS A 407 13.75 -18.29 -0.76
C HIS A 407 13.60 -16.93 -0.06
N LYS A 408 13.08 -16.91 1.15
CA LYS A 408 12.86 -15.69 1.95
C LYS A 408 12.19 -14.57 1.16
N ASN A 409 11.12 -14.90 0.44
CA ASN A 409 10.44 -13.98 -0.46
C ASN A 409 8.97 -13.75 -0.11
N PHE A 410 8.56 -14.12 1.13
CA PHE A 410 7.21 -13.88 1.64
C PHE A 410 7.25 -13.41 3.09
N ARG A 411 6.51 -12.33 3.38
CA ARG A 411 6.29 -11.81 4.75
C ARG A 411 4.82 -11.41 4.94
N MET A 412 4.38 -11.45 6.19
CA MET A 412 3.05 -10.95 6.58
C MET A 412 3.21 -9.72 7.47
N MET A 413 2.34 -8.73 7.26
CA MET A 413 2.21 -7.51 8.06
C MET A 413 0.89 -7.54 8.82
N SER A 414 0.89 -7.09 10.08
CA SER A 414 -0.31 -6.99 10.89
C SER A 414 -0.11 -5.95 12.00
N PRO A 415 -1.16 -5.22 12.42
CA PRO A 415 -1.08 -4.31 13.56
C PRO A 415 -1.35 -5.04 14.90
N ASP A 416 -0.57 -6.11 15.21
CA ASP A 416 -0.74 -6.96 16.39
C ASP A 416 -2.07 -7.76 16.41
N GLU A 417 -2.54 -8.15 15.24
CA GLU A 417 -3.87 -8.78 15.10
C GLU A 417 -3.83 -10.24 14.60
N THR A 418 -2.65 -10.84 14.46
CA THR A 418 -2.51 -12.20 13.92
C THR A 418 -3.29 -13.23 14.72
N TYR A 419 -3.18 -13.22 16.06
CA TYR A 419 -3.92 -14.13 16.92
C TYR A 419 -5.43 -13.85 16.91
N SER A 420 -5.83 -12.61 17.05
CA SER A 420 -7.25 -12.24 17.11
C SER A 420 -7.98 -12.54 15.80
N ASN A 421 -7.24 -12.64 14.69
CA ASN A 421 -7.74 -12.97 13.35
C ASN A 421 -7.66 -14.46 13.01
N LYS A 422 -7.31 -15.34 13.97
CA LYS A 422 -7.22 -16.79 13.77
C LYS A 422 -6.18 -17.22 12.74
N LEU A 423 -5.10 -16.43 12.61
CA LEU A 423 -3.95 -16.71 11.75
C LEU A 423 -2.76 -17.31 12.52
N ASP A 424 -2.93 -17.61 13.79
CA ASP A 424 -1.89 -18.09 14.69
C ASP A 424 -1.23 -19.42 14.27
N ASP A 425 -1.86 -20.19 13.37
CA ASP A 425 -1.23 -21.38 12.78
C ASP A 425 0.07 -21.08 12.06
N ILE A 426 0.23 -19.89 11.49
CA ILE A 426 1.47 -19.48 10.81
C ILE A 426 2.69 -19.53 11.74
N PHE A 427 2.50 -19.35 13.05
CA PHE A 427 3.58 -19.43 14.04
C PHE A 427 4.16 -20.83 14.25
N LYS A 428 3.58 -21.86 13.64
CA LYS A 428 4.20 -23.20 13.53
C LYS A 428 5.32 -23.22 12.47
N ALA A 429 5.33 -22.30 11.51
CA ALA A 429 6.30 -22.21 10.44
C ALA A 429 7.27 -21.02 10.58
N THR A 430 6.89 -19.97 11.29
CA THR A 430 7.67 -18.76 11.47
C THR A 430 7.35 -18.10 12.81
N SER A 431 7.83 -16.86 13.02
CA SER A 431 7.60 -16.08 14.23
C SER A 431 7.42 -14.61 13.86
N ARG A 432 7.11 -13.77 14.85
CA ARG A 432 7.24 -12.31 14.75
C ARG A 432 8.71 -11.91 14.75
N SER A 433 9.09 -10.98 13.91
CA SER A 433 10.44 -10.40 13.92
C SER A 433 10.61 -9.42 15.08
N TRP A 434 11.62 -9.63 15.91
CA TRP A 434 11.87 -8.80 17.07
C TRP A 434 13.35 -8.70 17.40
N GLN A 435 13.89 -7.48 17.47
CA GLN A 435 15.32 -7.26 17.65
C GLN A 435 15.69 -6.76 19.05
N TRP A 436 14.73 -6.59 19.93
CA TRP A 436 14.94 -6.17 21.32
C TRP A 436 14.90 -7.38 22.26
N PRO A 437 15.19 -7.20 23.57
CA PRO A 437 15.18 -8.33 24.51
C PRO A 437 13.88 -9.12 24.46
N ILE A 438 13.99 -10.44 24.38
CA ILE A 438 12.87 -11.39 24.40
C ILE A 438 12.81 -12.01 25.78
N MET A 439 11.66 -11.92 26.44
CA MET A 439 11.46 -12.45 27.79
C MET A 439 10.93 -13.89 27.72
N SER A 440 11.15 -14.68 28.74
CA SER A 440 10.75 -16.09 28.76
C SER A 440 9.25 -16.37 28.61
N TRP A 441 8.42 -15.37 28.81
CA TRP A 441 6.96 -15.45 28.66
C TRP A 441 6.45 -14.87 27.34
N ASP A 442 7.32 -14.27 26.50
CA ASP A 442 6.96 -13.79 25.18
C ASP A 442 6.68 -14.97 24.25
N LYS A 443 5.66 -14.82 23.39
CA LYS A 443 5.25 -15.87 22.47
C LYS A 443 5.58 -15.52 21.04
N ASP A 444 6.12 -16.51 20.34
CA ASP A 444 6.37 -16.46 18.90
C ASP A 444 7.20 -15.26 18.45
N LEU A 445 8.16 -14.83 19.26
CA LEU A 445 9.15 -13.81 18.95
C LEU A 445 10.49 -14.45 18.62
N THR A 446 11.11 -14.03 17.51
CA THR A 446 12.50 -14.35 17.17
C THR A 446 13.14 -13.21 16.40
N GLN A 447 14.47 -13.20 16.31
CA GLN A 447 15.16 -12.22 15.48
C GLN A 447 14.93 -12.44 13.98
N ASP A 448 14.58 -13.64 13.56
CA ASP A 448 14.44 -14.07 12.17
C ASP A 448 12.97 -14.29 11.77
N GLY A 449 12.04 -13.81 12.57
CA GLY A 449 10.61 -13.92 12.28
C GLY A 449 10.23 -13.25 10.94
N ARG A 450 9.18 -13.77 10.33
CA ARG A 450 8.70 -13.28 9.02
C ARG A 450 7.34 -12.61 9.12
N VAL A 451 6.80 -12.48 10.32
CA VAL A 451 5.62 -11.69 10.61
C VAL A 451 6.07 -10.37 11.22
N MET A 452 5.67 -9.27 10.59
CA MET A 452 5.96 -7.91 11.03
C MET A 452 4.74 -7.38 11.76
N GLU A 453 4.86 -7.14 13.06
CA GLU A 453 3.76 -6.60 13.86
C GLU A 453 4.14 -5.32 14.57
N MET A 454 3.32 -4.29 14.38
CA MET A 454 3.38 -3.02 15.09
C MET A 454 1.99 -2.37 15.03
N LEU A 455 1.49 -1.85 16.15
CA LEU A 455 0.23 -1.09 16.22
C LEU A 455 0.35 0.24 15.47
N SER A 456 0.54 0.13 14.17
CA SER A 456 0.59 1.23 13.22
C SER A 456 0.36 0.71 11.80
N GLU A 457 -0.86 0.77 11.34
CA GLU A 457 -1.24 0.36 9.99
C GLU A 457 -0.44 1.12 8.93
N HIS A 458 -0.17 2.43 9.14
CA HIS A 458 0.66 3.23 8.25
C HIS A 458 2.06 2.63 8.05
N ASN A 459 2.71 2.20 9.13
CA ASN A 459 4.07 1.64 9.06
C ASN A 459 4.07 0.23 8.48
N MET A 460 3.05 -0.58 8.79
CA MET A 460 2.87 -1.89 8.17
C MET A 460 2.62 -1.77 6.66
N GLN A 461 1.81 -0.79 6.25
CA GLN A 461 1.60 -0.47 4.84
C GLN A 461 2.88 -0.03 4.14
N GLY A 462 3.67 0.85 4.75
CA GLY A 462 4.96 1.29 4.21
C GLY A 462 5.96 0.16 4.07
N LEU A 463 6.07 -0.72 5.07
CA LEU A 463 6.88 -1.95 4.99
C LEU A 463 6.44 -2.83 3.81
N MET A 464 5.12 -3.08 3.69
CA MET A 464 4.59 -3.89 2.60
C MET A 464 4.92 -3.28 1.23
N GLN A 465 4.73 -1.97 1.05
CA GLN A 465 5.04 -1.27 -0.20
C GLN A 465 6.51 -1.41 -0.58
N GLY A 466 7.43 -1.11 0.32
CA GLY A 466 8.86 -1.23 0.06
C GLY A 466 9.29 -2.65 -0.28
N TYR A 467 8.75 -3.62 0.42
CA TYR A 467 9.04 -5.04 0.21
C TYR A 467 8.54 -5.55 -1.15
N VAL A 468 7.31 -5.18 -1.52
CA VAL A 468 6.69 -5.57 -2.79
C VAL A 468 7.36 -4.85 -3.97
N LEU A 469 7.66 -3.55 -3.85
CA LEU A 469 8.31 -2.77 -4.90
C LEU A 469 9.75 -3.21 -5.18
N THR A 470 10.37 -3.93 -4.26
CA THR A 470 11.69 -4.58 -4.44
C THR A 470 11.58 -6.05 -4.87
N GLY A 471 10.40 -6.51 -5.29
CA GLY A 471 10.21 -7.80 -5.98
C GLY A 471 9.85 -8.99 -5.08
N ARG A 472 9.39 -8.77 -3.84
CA ARG A 472 8.99 -9.81 -2.90
C ARG A 472 7.50 -9.77 -2.56
N HIS A 473 6.96 -10.88 -2.09
CA HIS A 473 5.53 -11.05 -1.85
C HIS A 473 5.16 -10.73 -0.40
N ALA A 474 4.04 -10.07 -0.23
CA ALA A 474 3.53 -9.73 1.09
C ALA A 474 2.00 -9.85 1.17
N MET A 475 1.54 -9.96 2.41
CA MET A 475 0.13 -9.92 2.76
C MET A 475 -0.05 -9.08 4.03
N PHE A 476 -1.10 -8.26 4.06
CA PHE A 476 -1.44 -7.43 5.20
C PHE A 476 -2.81 -7.86 5.75
N ALA A 477 -2.81 -8.40 6.96
CA ALA A 477 -4.02 -8.80 7.66
C ALA A 477 -4.37 -7.79 8.76
N SER A 478 -5.59 -7.24 8.71
CA SER A 478 -6.09 -6.32 9.73
C SER A 478 -7.62 -6.38 9.82
N TYR A 479 -8.15 -5.81 10.90
CA TYR A 479 -9.59 -5.61 11.04
C TYR A 479 -10.10 -4.71 9.91
N GLU A 480 -11.22 -5.11 9.32
CA GLU A 480 -11.86 -4.38 8.21
C GLU A 480 -12.02 -2.89 8.53
N ALA A 481 -12.49 -2.58 9.73
CA ALA A 481 -12.78 -1.20 10.14
C ALA A 481 -11.56 -0.28 10.22
N PHE A 482 -10.35 -0.82 10.38
CA PHE A 482 -9.16 0.00 10.64
C PHE A 482 -8.35 0.30 9.39
N LEU A 483 -8.50 -0.45 8.31
CA LEU A 483 -7.69 -0.28 7.10
C LEU A 483 -7.98 1.03 6.34
N THR A 484 -9.08 1.73 6.61
CA THR A 484 -9.31 3.08 6.08
C THR A 484 -8.21 4.07 6.51
N VAL A 485 -7.50 3.80 7.60
CA VAL A 485 -6.33 4.59 8.05
C VAL A 485 -5.24 4.67 6.97
N VAL A 486 -5.07 3.64 6.14
CA VAL A 486 -4.04 3.60 5.09
C VAL A 486 -4.54 3.95 3.69
N SER A 487 -5.78 4.41 3.55
CA SER A 487 -6.41 4.69 2.24
C SER A 487 -5.58 5.66 1.39
N SER A 488 -5.01 6.71 1.97
CA SER A 488 -4.16 7.67 1.22
C SER A 488 -2.87 7.03 0.71
N MET A 489 -2.24 6.16 1.50
CA MET A 489 -1.05 5.41 1.06
C MET A 489 -1.38 4.45 -0.08
N VAL A 490 -2.55 3.80 -0.02
CA VAL A 490 -3.04 2.93 -1.11
C VAL A 490 -3.35 3.74 -2.36
N ASP A 491 -3.86 4.97 -2.22
CA ASP A 491 -4.06 5.91 -3.33
C ASP A 491 -2.74 6.24 -4.04
N GLN A 492 -1.70 6.57 -3.29
CA GLN A 492 -0.37 6.82 -3.86
C GLN A 492 0.20 5.56 -4.54
N TYR A 493 0.08 4.41 -3.90
CA TYR A 493 0.54 3.16 -4.48
C TYR A 493 -0.21 2.83 -5.79
N ALA A 494 -1.51 3.08 -5.86
CA ALA A 494 -2.30 2.90 -7.08
C ALA A 494 -1.82 3.82 -8.21
N LYS A 495 -1.49 5.09 -7.92
CA LYS A 495 -0.90 6.02 -8.89
C LYS A 495 0.47 5.54 -9.35
N PHE A 496 1.30 5.07 -8.42
CA PHE A 496 2.60 4.47 -8.72
C PHE A 496 2.44 3.27 -9.68
N LEU A 497 1.52 2.36 -9.41
CA LEU A 497 1.24 1.23 -10.30
C LEU A 497 0.73 1.68 -11.67
N THR A 498 -0.13 2.69 -11.73
CA THR A 498 -0.66 3.24 -12.99
C THR A 498 0.47 3.72 -13.89
N GLN A 499 1.36 4.54 -13.37
CA GLN A 499 2.49 5.08 -14.13
C GLN A 499 3.53 4.00 -14.47
N SER A 500 3.84 3.10 -13.52
CA SER A 500 4.84 2.04 -13.71
C SER A 500 4.49 1.03 -14.80
N ARG A 501 3.22 0.91 -15.19
CA ARG A 501 2.78 0.00 -16.27
C ARG A 501 3.30 0.37 -17.65
N GLY A 502 3.52 1.67 -17.90
CA GLY A 502 4.10 2.18 -19.14
C GLY A 502 5.62 2.12 -19.19
N VAL A 503 6.29 1.68 -18.13
CA VAL A 503 7.75 1.74 -17.99
C VAL A 503 8.35 0.36 -18.28
N GLU A 504 8.94 0.21 -19.47
CA GLU A 504 9.45 -1.10 -19.95
C GLU A 504 10.59 -1.68 -19.08
N TRP A 505 11.45 -0.82 -18.55
CA TRP A 505 12.59 -1.27 -17.72
C TRP A 505 12.20 -1.67 -16.28
N ARG A 506 10.99 -1.37 -15.84
CA ARG A 506 10.50 -1.89 -14.56
C ARG A 506 10.11 -3.35 -14.68
N GLY A 507 10.72 -4.20 -13.88
CA GLY A 507 10.43 -5.63 -13.83
C GLY A 507 9.09 -5.96 -13.15
N THR A 508 8.90 -7.24 -12.86
CA THR A 508 7.70 -7.75 -12.22
C THR A 508 7.58 -7.23 -10.78
N ILE A 509 6.45 -6.64 -10.46
CA ILE A 509 6.09 -6.20 -9.10
C ILE A 509 5.02 -7.18 -8.61
N PRO A 510 5.22 -7.91 -7.48
CA PRO A 510 4.17 -8.69 -6.85
C PRO A 510 2.96 -7.82 -6.49
N SER A 511 1.80 -8.43 -6.36
CA SER A 511 0.60 -7.70 -5.93
C SER A 511 0.67 -7.34 -4.46
N ILE A 512 0.00 -6.24 -4.11
CA ILE A 512 -0.28 -5.88 -2.73
C ILE A 512 -1.59 -6.56 -2.32
N ASN A 513 -1.59 -7.26 -1.17
CA ASN A 513 -2.68 -8.14 -0.79
C ASN A 513 -3.17 -7.84 0.62
N TYR A 514 -4.48 -7.59 0.78
CA TYR A 514 -5.12 -7.32 2.06
C TYR A 514 -6.06 -8.45 2.46
N ILE A 515 -6.02 -8.85 3.73
CA ILE A 515 -7.06 -9.67 4.36
C ILE A 515 -7.83 -8.77 5.31
N LEU A 516 -9.09 -8.49 4.94
CA LEU A 516 -10.05 -7.75 5.75
C LEU A 516 -10.81 -8.74 6.62
N THR A 517 -10.57 -8.67 7.90
CA THR A 517 -11.13 -9.61 8.85
C THR A 517 -11.84 -8.90 10.00
N SER A 518 -12.37 -9.64 10.97
CA SER A 518 -13.18 -9.06 12.04
C SER A 518 -14.31 -8.18 11.51
N SER A 519 -15.02 -8.73 10.52
CA SER A 519 -16.13 -8.09 9.83
C SER A 519 -17.08 -7.35 10.77
N GLY A 520 -17.54 -6.18 10.37
CA GLY A 520 -18.51 -5.37 11.10
C GLY A 520 -19.76 -6.13 11.53
N TRP A 521 -20.17 -7.13 10.76
CA TRP A 521 -21.32 -8.01 11.06
C TRP A 521 -21.13 -8.88 12.33
N ARG A 522 -19.91 -9.02 12.81
CA ARG A 522 -19.54 -9.76 14.03
C ARG A 522 -18.82 -8.87 15.05
N GLN A 523 -18.98 -7.56 14.95
CA GLN A 523 -18.50 -6.57 15.90
C GLN A 523 -19.67 -5.89 16.63
N ASP A 524 -20.72 -6.63 16.84
CA ASP A 524 -21.96 -6.25 17.55
C ASP A 524 -21.72 -5.76 18.99
N HIS A 525 -20.69 -6.29 19.65
CA HIS A 525 -20.31 -5.93 21.03
C HIS A 525 -19.38 -4.72 21.13
N ASN A 526 -18.64 -4.39 20.07
CA ASN A 526 -17.67 -3.29 20.07
C ASN A 526 -18.28 -1.94 19.61
N GLY A 527 -19.44 -1.97 18.98
CA GLY A 527 -20.12 -0.78 18.45
C GLY A 527 -19.43 -0.20 17.21
N PHE A 528 -19.75 1.03 16.89
CA PHE A 528 -19.36 1.70 15.64
C PHE A 528 -17.86 1.75 15.37
N SER A 529 -17.03 1.81 16.41
CA SER A 529 -15.56 1.91 16.23
C SER A 529 -14.96 0.72 15.47
N HIS A 530 -15.65 -0.42 15.42
CA HIS A 530 -15.21 -1.66 14.77
C HIS A 530 -16.08 -2.04 13.56
N GLN A 531 -16.93 -1.13 13.09
CA GLN A 531 -17.93 -1.38 12.05
C GLN A 531 -17.74 -0.39 10.92
N ASN A 532 -16.83 -0.66 9.98
CA ASN A 532 -16.57 0.22 8.85
C ASN A 532 -16.04 -0.57 7.63
N PRO A 533 -16.86 -0.84 6.61
CA PRO A 533 -16.41 -1.48 5.38
C PRO A 533 -15.84 -0.50 4.35
N GLY A 534 -15.57 0.75 4.70
CA GLY A 534 -15.20 1.82 3.77
C GLY A 534 -13.93 1.58 2.97
N PHE A 535 -13.00 0.76 3.48
CA PHE A 535 -11.78 0.42 2.73
C PHE A 535 -12.07 -0.34 1.42
N ILE A 536 -13.17 -1.10 1.35
CA ILE A 536 -13.66 -1.74 0.13
C ILE A 536 -13.94 -0.67 -0.94
N ASP A 537 -14.65 0.38 -0.56
CA ASP A 537 -14.97 1.50 -1.46
C ASP A 537 -13.71 2.25 -1.88
N ASP A 538 -12.76 2.43 -0.97
CA ASP A 538 -11.47 3.05 -1.28
C ASP A 538 -10.70 2.30 -2.36
N ILE A 539 -10.75 0.97 -2.38
CA ILE A 539 -10.15 0.15 -3.43
C ILE A 539 -10.94 0.24 -4.74
N LEU A 540 -12.28 0.16 -4.66
CA LEU A 540 -13.15 0.05 -5.84
C LEU A 540 -13.48 1.39 -6.51
N ARG A 541 -13.36 2.54 -5.83
CA ARG A 541 -13.65 3.86 -6.43
C ARG A 541 -12.65 4.30 -7.49
N ARG A 542 -11.45 3.71 -7.50
CA ARG A 542 -10.40 4.08 -8.45
C ARG A 542 -10.68 3.45 -9.80
N GLN A 543 -10.71 4.24 -10.85
CA GLN A 543 -10.88 3.76 -12.23
C GLN A 543 -9.62 3.02 -12.73
N SER A 544 -9.17 2.02 -11.97
CA SER A 544 -8.01 1.22 -12.29
C SER A 544 -8.44 -0.19 -12.70
N ASN A 545 -7.81 -0.72 -13.73
CA ASN A 545 -8.01 -2.11 -14.16
C ASN A 545 -7.06 -3.08 -13.43
N PHE A 546 -6.71 -2.80 -12.18
CA PHE A 546 -5.81 -3.64 -11.36
C PHE A 546 -6.27 -3.80 -9.91
N SER A 547 -7.45 -3.30 -9.57
CA SER A 547 -8.03 -3.46 -8.23
C SER A 547 -9.11 -4.53 -8.24
N ASN A 548 -9.02 -5.48 -7.30
CA ASN A 548 -9.95 -6.59 -7.17
C ASN A 548 -10.30 -6.81 -5.70
N VAL A 549 -11.60 -6.92 -5.39
CA VAL A 549 -12.07 -7.23 -4.04
C VAL A 549 -12.87 -8.52 -4.08
N TYR A 550 -12.42 -9.51 -3.30
CA TYR A 550 -13.06 -10.81 -3.15
C TYR A 550 -14.01 -10.83 -1.95
N PHE A 551 -15.18 -11.38 -2.15
CA PHE A 551 -16.24 -11.61 -1.16
C PHE A 551 -16.59 -13.11 -1.11
N PRO A 552 -15.68 -13.96 -0.66
CA PRO A 552 -15.92 -15.40 -0.62
C PRO A 552 -17.11 -15.73 0.27
N ALA A 553 -17.92 -16.69 -0.16
CA ALA A 553 -19.09 -17.13 0.55
C ALA A 553 -18.77 -18.05 1.74
N ASP A 554 -17.61 -18.68 1.72
CA ASP A 554 -17.13 -19.64 2.72
C ASP A 554 -15.61 -19.80 2.73
N GLY A 555 -15.10 -20.66 3.61
CA GLY A 555 -13.67 -20.91 3.75
C GLY A 555 -13.04 -21.59 2.55
N ASN A 556 -13.75 -22.41 1.79
CA ASN A 556 -13.21 -23.04 0.57
C ASN A 556 -12.99 -21.98 -0.53
N CYS A 557 -13.94 -21.07 -0.69
CA CYS A 557 -13.80 -19.90 -1.56
C CYS A 557 -12.67 -18.98 -1.10
N THR A 558 -12.53 -18.76 0.22
CA THR A 558 -11.46 -17.90 0.76
C THR A 558 -10.07 -18.43 0.43
N LEU A 559 -9.85 -19.74 0.54
CA LEU A 559 -8.57 -20.38 0.20
C LEU A 559 -8.18 -20.13 -1.25
N VAL A 560 -9.12 -20.28 -2.19
CA VAL A 560 -8.88 -20.03 -3.61
C VAL A 560 -8.59 -18.56 -3.88
N ALA A 561 -9.34 -17.64 -3.24
CA ALA A 561 -9.12 -16.22 -3.38
C ALA A 561 -7.70 -15.83 -2.91
N VAL A 562 -7.27 -16.32 -1.74
CA VAL A 562 -5.91 -16.07 -1.20
C VAL A 562 -4.83 -16.64 -2.13
N GLU A 563 -5.01 -17.85 -2.67
CA GLU A 563 -4.08 -18.42 -3.65
C GLU A 563 -3.96 -17.55 -4.91
N ASN A 564 -5.10 -17.11 -5.47
CA ASN A 564 -5.12 -16.24 -6.65
C ASN A 564 -4.47 -14.87 -6.38
N MET A 565 -4.71 -14.28 -5.22
CA MET A 565 -4.08 -13.03 -4.79
C MET A 565 -2.55 -13.17 -4.73
N LEU A 566 -2.04 -14.26 -4.14
CA LEU A 566 -0.60 -14.52 -4.00
C LEU A 566 0.09 -14.85 -5.35
N LYS A 567 -0.64 -15.38 -6.32
CA LYS A 567 -0.16 -15.61 -7.70
C LYS A 567 -0.10 -14.36 -8.55
N SER A 568 -0.93 -13.37 -8.23
CA SER A 568 -1.11 -12.18 -9.05
C SER A 568 0.08 -11.23 -8.99
N VAL A 569 0.25 -10.43 -10.03
CA VAL A 569 1.28 -9.39 -10.13
C VAL A 569 0.66 -8.06 -10.54
N ARG A 570 1.23 -6.97 -10.05
CA ARG A 570 0.80 -5.59 -10.37
C ARG A 570 -0.69 -5.34 -10.10
N GLN A 571 -1.22 -5.93 -9.02
CA GLN A 571 -2.60 -5.75 -8.59
C GLN A 571 -2.68 -5.25 -7.15
N ILE A 572 -3.81 -4.66 -6.81
CA ILE A 572 -4.24 -4.36 -5.46
C ILE A 572 -5.42 -5.28 -5.18
N ASN A 573 -5.22 -6.24 -4.29
CA ASN A 573 -6.24 -7.23 -3.94
C ASN A 573 -6.68 -7.06 -2.51
N ALA A 574 -7.97 -7.25 -2.25
CA ALA A 574 -8.50 -7.44 -0.92
C ALA A 574 -9.42 -8.67 -0.88
N VAL A 575 -9.42 -9.39 0.22
CA VAL A 575 -10.37 -10.45 0.52
C VAL A 575 -11.04 -10.18 1.85
N VAL A 576 -12.36 -10.24 1.88
CA VAL A 576 -13.15 -10.13 3.12
C VAL A 576 -13.43 -11.53 3.63
N ALA A 577 -12.99 -11.87 4.86
CA ALA A 577 -13.09 -13.22 5.39
C ALA A 577 -13.44 -13.24 6.89
N GLY A 578 -14.44 -14.07 7.25
CA GLY A 578 -14.93 -14.22 8.61
C GLY A 578 -14.05 -15.10 9.50
N LYS A 579 -14.03 -14.79 10.79
CA LYS A 579 -13.33 -15.57 11.82
C LYS A 579 -14.22 -16.44 12.73
N THR A 580 -15.52 -16.47 12.44
CA THR A 580 -16.48 -17.35 13.13
C THR A 580 -16.69 -18.64 12.34
N VAL A 581 -17.20 -19.65 13.03
CA VAL A 581 -17.61 -20.92 12.42
C VAL A 581 -18.85 -20.68 11.57
N GLU A 582 -18.78 -21.01 10.27
CA GLU A 582 -19.85 -20.75 9.31
C GLU A 582 -20.04 -21.95 8.35
N PRO A 583 -21.18 -22.06 7.67
CA PRO A 583 -21.45 -23.13 6.71
C PRO A 583 -20.46 -23.17 5.55
N ARG A 584 -20.20 -24.38 5.05
CA ARG A 584 -19.56 -24.63 3.75
C ARG A 584 -20.63 -24.85 2.70
N TRP A 585 -20.52 -24.12 1.59
CA TRP A 585 -21.52 -24.13 0.53
C TRP A 585 -21.07 -24.89 -0.71
N LEU A 586 -19.79 -24.78 -1.04
CA LEU A 586 -19.24 -25.27 -2.28
C LEU A 586 -18.13 -26.29 -2.06
N THR A 587 -18.14 -27.36 -2.85
CA THR A 587 -17.00 -28.27 -2.93
C THR A 587 -15.74 -27.51 -3.38
N PRO A 588 -14.53 -28.07 -3.19
CA PRO A 588 -13.29 -27.41 -3.65
C PRO A 588 -13.31 -27.01 -5.11
N GLU A 589 -13.87 -27.87 -5.98
CA GLU A 589 -13.94 -27.62 -7.44
C GLU A 589 -14.91 -26.47 -7.77
N LEU A 590 -16.07 -26.45 -7.12
CA LEU A 590 -17.05 -25.40 -7.30
C LEU A 590 -16.56 -24.08 -6.70
N ALA A 591 -15.85 -24.10 -5.57
CA ALA A 591 -15.22 -22.93 -4.97
C ALA A 591 -14.17 -22.32 -5.91
N ARG A 592 -13.36 -23.15 -6.58
CA ARG A 592 -12.42 -22.71 -7.63
C ARG A 592 -13.18 -22.02 -8.76
N LYS A 593 -14.20 -22.65 -9.31
CA LYS A 593 -15.03 -22.07 -10.37
C LYS A 593 -15.64 -20.75 -9.95
N GLN A 594 -16.23 -20.70 -8.74
CA GLN A 594 -16.86 -19.50 -8.19
C GLN A 594 -15.89 -18.30 -8.13
N ILE A 595 -14.68 -18.51 -7.58
CA ILE A 595 -13.70 -17.45 -7.41
C ILE A 595 -13.09 -17.05 -8.76
N ASP A 596 -12.80 -17.99 -9.66
CA ASP A 596 -12.19 -17.69 -10.95
C ASP A 596 -13.17 -16.93 -11.89
N THR A 597 -14.48 -17.20 -11.79
CA THR A 597 -15.50 -16.46 -12.54
C THR A 597 -15.96 -15.18 -11.82
N GLY A 598 -15.90 -15.16 -10.49
CA GLY A 598 -16.30 -14.04 -9.64
C GLY A 598 -17.80 -13.93 -9.37
N LEU A 599 -18.65 -14.65 -10.10
CA LEU A 599 -20.10 -14.75 -9.86
C LEU A 599 -20.65 -16.04 -10.48
N MET A 600 -21.64 -16.65 -9.80
CA MET A 600 -22.21 -17.92 -10.24
C MET A 600 -23.65 -18.09 -9.72
N ILE A 601 -24.50 -18.77 -10.52
CA ILE A 601 -25.77 -19.31 -10.06
C ILE A 601 -25.47 -20.60 -9.25
N TRP A 602 -26.09 -20.72 -8.09
CA TRP A 602 -25.99 -21.92 -7.28
C TRP A 602 -27.16 -22.86 -7.55
N ASP A 603 -26.94 -23.89 -8.35
CA ASP A 603 -27.95 -24.82 -8.83
C ASP A 603 -28.69 -25.52 -7.69
N PHE A 604 -28.01 -25.85 -6.60
CA PHE A 604 -28.61 -26.54 -5.44
C PHE A 604 -29.63 -25.68 -4.68
N ALA A 605 -29.69 -24.38 -4.94
CA ALA A 605 -30.59 -23.40 -4.35
C ALA A 605 -31.38 -22.60 -5.39
N SER A 606 -31.45 -23.12 -6.63
CA SER A 606 -32.07 -22.40 -7.75
C SER A 606 -33.06 -23.27 -8.48
N ASP A 607 -34.10 -22.59 -9.00
CA ASP A 607 -35.07 -23.16 -9.96
C ASP A 607 -34.75 -22.63 -11.37
N GLU A 608 -35.19 -23.38 -12.36
CA GLU A 608 -35.28 -22.90 -13.75
C GLU A 608 -36.36 -21.82 -13.85
N GLN A 609 -36.16 -20.82 -14.72
CA GLN A 609 -37.10 -19.71 -14.96
C GLN A 609 -37.62 -19.05 -13.67
N PRO A 610 -36.77 -18.30 -12.95
CA PRO A 610 -37.11 -17.76 -11.63
C PRO A 610 -38.18 -16.66 -11.73
N ASP A 611 -38.98 -16.53 -10.67
CA ASP A 611 -39.85 -15.38 -10.40
C ASP A 611 -39.07 -14.25 -9.71
N ILE A 612 -38.01 -14.60 -8.98
CA ILE A 612 -37.15 -13.67 -8.26
C ILE A 612 -35.70 -14.19 -8.20
N VAL A 613 -34.76 -13.25 -8.22
CA VAL A 613 -33.34 -13.51 -8.00
C VAL A 613 -32.95 -13.05 -6.59
N MET A 614 -32.36 -13.95 -5.81
CA MET A 614 -31.78 -13.68 -4.49
C MET A 614 -30.25 -13.74 -4.62
N ALA A 615 -29.61 -12.58 -4.48
CA ALA A 615 -28.16 -12.45 -4.70
C ALA A 615 -27.45 -12.09 -3.40
N ALA A 616 -26.22 -12.59 -3.24
CA ALA A 616 -25.39 -12.27 -2.07
C ALA A 616 -23.92 -12.11 -2.43
N ALA A 617 -23.22 -11.25 -1.67
CA ALA A 617 -21.77 -11.11 -1.71
C ALA A 617 -21.21 -10.99 -0.27
N GLY A 618 -20.30 -11.90 0.09
CA GLY A 618 -19.73 -12.08 1.43
C GLY A 618 -20.32 -13.26 2.19
N ASP A 619 -19.62 -13.74 3.20
CA ASP A 619 -19.99 -14.96 3.97
C ASP A 619 -21.27 -14.78 4.80
N TYR A 620 -21.34 -13.79 5.66
CA TYR A 620 -22.53 -13.52 6.49
C TYR A 620 -23.75 -13.12 5.66
N PRO A 621 -23.64 -12.21 4.67
CA PRO A 621 -24.75 -11.92 3.75
C PRO A 621 -25.24 -13.16 2.99
N THR A 622 -24.35 -14.06 2.59
CA THR A 622 -24.73 -15.31 1.92
C THR A 622 -25.53 -16.22 2.84
N LYS A 623 -25.12 -16.39 4.10
CA LYS A 623 -25.85 -17.18 5.08
C LYS A 623 -27.28 -16.65 5.30
N GLU A 624 -27.44 -15.36 5.48
CA GLU A 624 -28.75 -14.73 5.64
C GLU A 624 -29.60 -14.84 4.37
N THR A 625 -29.01 -14.74 3.19
CA THR A 625 -29.73 -14.90 1.91
C THR A 625 -30.19 -16.35 1.71
N MET A 626 -29.35 -17.34 2.05
CA MET A 626 -29.72 -18.76 1.98
C MET A 626 -30.89 -19.08 2.95
N ALA A 627 -30.84 -18.50 4.14
CA ALA A 627 -31.93 -18.64 5.11
C ALA A 627 -33.24 -17.95 4.63
N ALA A 628 -33.13 -16.82 3.93
CA ALA A 628 -34.28 -16.18 3.31
C ALA A 628 -34.88 -17.03 2.17
N ILE A 629 -34.06 -17.69 1.36
CA ILE A 629 -34.52 -18.63 0.33
C ILE A 629 -35.25 -19.81 0.96
N ASP A 630 -34.75 -20.38 2.05
CA ASP A 630 -35.42 -21.44 2.83
C ASP A 630 -36.82 -20.98 3.34
N ILE A 631 -36.90 -19.74 3.83
CA ILE A 631 -38.18 -19.11 4.23
C ILE A 631 -39.12 -19.01 3.02
N ILE A 632 -38.68 -18.46 1.89
CA ILE A 632 -39.52 -18.28 0.71
C ILE A 632 -40.05 -19.64 0.23
N LYS A 633 -39.19 -20.66 0.15
CA LYS A 633 -39.57 -22.00 -0.29
C LYS A 633 -40.48 -22.73 0.70
N THR A 634 -40.36 -22.44 2.02
CA THR A 634 -41.23 -22.98 3.05
C THR A 634 -42.64 -22.36 2.99
N GLU A 635 -42.73 -21.06 2.85
CA GLU A 635 -44.03 -20.34 2.79
C GLU A 635 -44.73 -20.49 1.42
N ARG A 636 -43.94 -20.52 0.36
CA ARG A 636 -44.41 -20.54 -1.05
C ARG A 636 -43.55 -21.51 -1.88
N PRO A 637 -43.80 -22.84 -1.78
CA PRO A 637 -43.05 -23.84 -2.55
C PRO A 637 -43.20 -23.69 -4.09
N ASP A 638 -44.24 -23.01 -4.54
CA ASP A 638 -44.55 -22.74 -5.95
C ASP A 638 -43.72 -21.58 -6.54
N VAL A 639 -43.20 -20.66 -5.69
CA VAL A 639 -42.35 -19.55 -6.15
C VAL A 639 -40.99 -20.09 -6.57
N LYS A 640 -40.57 -19.72 -7.76
CA LYS A 640 -39.25 -20.11 -8.32
C LYS A 640 -38.21 -19.07 -7.97
N VAL A 641 -37.13 -19.51 -7.32
CA VAL A 641 -36.05 -18.66 -6.85
C VAL A 641 -34.76 -18.99 -7.60
N ARG A 642 -33.99 -17.99 -7.97
CA ARG A 642 -32.60 -18.14 -8.40
C ARG A 642 -31.68 -17.59 -7.35
N CYS A 643 -30.73 -18.41 -6.88
CA CYS A 643 -29.66 -17.98 -5.99
C CYS A 643 -28.42 -17.62 -6.79
N VAL A 644 -27.92 -16.38 -6.62
CA VAL A 644 -26.70 -15.89 -7.25
C VAL A 644 -25.69 -15.52 -6.18
N ASN A 645 -24.49 -16.07 -6.24
CA ASN A 645 -23.39 -15.63 -5.38
C ASN A 645 -22.39 -14.81 -6.18
N VAL A 646 -22.06 -13.63 -5.66
CA VAL A 646 -21.07 -12.72 -6.22
C VAL A 646 -19.85 -12.74 -5.29
N SER A 647 -18.78 -13.33 -5.76
CA SER A 647 -17.56 -13.52 -4.97
C SER A 647 -16.44 -12.56 -5.33
N SER A 648 -16.64 -11.68 -6.32
CA SER A 648 -15.63 -10.66 -6.65
C SER A 648 -16.28 -9.45 -7.32
N LEU A 649 -15.77 -8.27 -6.97
CA LEU A 649 -16.10 -6.99 -7.59
C LEU A 649 -14.82 -6.29 -8.05
N THR A 650 -14.93 -5.62 -9.19
CA THR A 650 -13.91 -4.73 -9.72
C THR A 650 -14.50 -3.36 -10.03
N THR A 651 -13.68 -2.40 -10.32
CA THR A 651 -14.15 -1.07 -10.79
C THR A 651 -14.88 -1.12 -12.12
N GLN A 652 -14.72 -2.20 -12.89
CA GLN A 652 -15.29 -2.38 -14.23
C GLN A 652 -16.63 -3.14 -14.20
N GLY A 653 -16.93 -3.85 -13.11
CA GLY A 653 -18.16 -4.63 -13.04
C GLY A 653 -18.08 -5.80 -12.04
N PHE A 654 -19.09 -6.65 -12.13
CA PHE A 654 -19.14 -7.92 -11.43
C PHE A 654 -18.12 -8.91 -12.03
N GLY A 655 -17.51 -9.74 -11.20
CA GLY A 655 -16.51 -10.70 -11.63
C GLY A 655 -15.10 -10.29 -11.22
N THR A 656 -14.11 -10.98 -11.77
CA THR A 656 -12.69 -10.69 -11.52
C THR A 656 -12.12 -9.79 -12.61
N LEU A 657 -10.89 -9.29 -12.41
CA LEU A 657 -10.17 -8.52 -13.45
C LEU A 657 -9.99 -9.31 -14.76
N ALA A 658 -9.83 -10.63 -14.67
CA ALA A 658 -9.67 -11.50 -15.84
C ALA A 658 -11.02 -11.86 -16.48
N ASN A 659 -12.09 -11.89 -15.69
CA ASN A 659 -13.41 -12.37 -16.07
C ASN A 659 -14.50 -11.40 -15.61
N THR A 660 -14.42 -10.14 -16.03
CA THR A 660 -15.49 -9.16 -15.80
C THR A 660 -16.71 -9.55 -16.63
N ALA A 661 -17.87 -9.60 -15.98
CA ALA A 661 -19.10 -10.02 -16.63
C ALA A 661 -19.47 -9.08 -17.81
N SER A 662 -19.65 -9.66 -18.98
CA SER A 662 -20.26 -8.96 -20.12
C SER A 662 -21.74 -8.67 -19.84
N GLN A 663 -22.36 -7.78 -20.63
CA GLN A 663 -23.82 -7.55 -20.57
C GLN A 663 -24.61 -8.86 -20.69
N GLN A 664 -24.27 -9.70 -21.66
CA GLN A 664 -24.95 -10.98 -21.87
C GLN A 664 -24.83 -11.90 -20.64
N LEU A 665 -23.65 -12.05 -20.07
CA LEU A 665 -23.46 -12.87 -18.86
C LEU A 665 -24.23 -12.29 -17.67
N PHE A 666 -24.27 -10.95 -17.55
CA PHE A 666 -25.05 -10.28 -16.51
C PHE A 666 -26.56 -10.60 -16.67
N ASP A 667 -27.10 -10.51 -17.89
CA ASP A 667 -28.51 -10.81 -18.20
C ASP A 667 -28.81 -12.30 -18.01
N ASP A 668 -27.91 -13.19 -18.39
CA ASP A 668 -28.08 -14.64 -18.17
C ASP A 668 -28.14 -14.99 -16.68
N ILE A 669 -27.38 -14.29 -15.83
CA ILE A 669 -27.33 -14.55 -14.39
C ILE A 669 -28.46 -13.86 -13.64
N PHE A 670 -28.64 -12.54 -13.85
CA PHE A 670 -29.61 -11.74 -13.11
C PHE A 670 -30.98 -11.64 -13.79
N THR A 671 -31.13 -12.28 -14.95
CA THR A 671 -32.30 -12.11 -15.86
C THR A 671 -32.41 -10.69 -16.41
N GLU A 672 -33.26 -10.48 -17.42
CA GLU A 672 -33.47 -9.13 -17.97
C GLU A 672 -34.59 -8.38 -17.21
N ASP A 673 -35.60 -9.10 -16.68
CA ASP A 673 -36.86 -8.55 -16.22
C ASP A 673 -37.25 -8.87 -14.77
N LYS A 674 -36.65 -9.90 -14.16
CA LYS A 674 -37.06 -10.36 -12.82
C LYS A 674 -36.56 -9.44 -11.72
N PRO A 675 -37.31 -9.29 -10.61
CA PRO A 675 -36.84 -8.55 -9.44
C PRO A 675 -35.65 -9.24 -8.80
N VAL A 676 -34.73 -8.43 -8.30
CA VAL A 676 -33.51 -8.89 -7.62
C VAL A 676 -33.47 -8.31 -6.20
N VAL A 677 -33.24 -9.17 -5.21
CA VAL A 677 -32.86 -8.75 -3.86
C VAL A 677 -31.39 -9.10 -3.69
N PHE A 678 -30.54 -8.08 -3.52
CA PHE A 678 -29.09 -8.24 -3.43
C PHE A 678 -28.59 -7.88 -2.02
N ASN A 679 -28.06 -8.84 -1.30
CA ASN A 679 -27.49 -8.66 0.02
C ASN A 679 -25.95 -8.55 -0.05
N PHE A 680 -25.43 -7.36 0.21
CA PHE A 680 -24.03 -7.02 0.06
C PHE A 680 -23.34 -6.82 1.42
N HIS A 681 -22.09 -7.25 1.51
CA HIS A 681 -21.27 -7.12 2.72
C HIS A 681 -21.05 -5.66 3.14
N GLY A 682 -20.72 -4.79 2.19
CA GLY A 682 -20.39 -3.38 2.41
C GLY A 682 -21.55 -2.42 2.21
N TYR A 683 -21.25 -1.19 1.81
CA TYR A 683 -22.26 -0.17 1.54
C TYR A 683 -23.06 -0.48 0.27
N PRO A 684 -24.39 -0.41 0.29
CA PRO A 684 -25.23 -0.67 -0.90
C PRO A 684 -24.85 0.18 -2.11
N GLN A 685 -24.30 1.37 -1.88
CA GLN A 685 -23.93 2.31 -2.95
C GLN A 685 -22.82 1.74 -3.86
N THR A 686 -21.92 0.94 -3.32
CA THR A 686 -20.87 0.25 -4.09
C THR A 686 -21.47 -0.59 -5.21
N VAL A 687 -22.41 -1.47 -4.88
CA VAL A 687 -23.11 -2.32 -5.86
C VAL A 687 -23.95 -1.48 -6.81
N LYS A 688 -24.66 -0.48 -6.30
CA LYS A 688 -25.48 0.41 -7.13
C LYS A 688 -24.63 1.15 -8.16
N SER A 689 -23.45 1.65 -7.80
CA SER A 689 -22.55 2.31 -8.75
C SER A 689 -22.00 1.35 -9.82
N ILE A 690 -21.72 0.09 -9.46
CA ILE A 690 -21.28 -0.94 -10.41
C ILE A 690 -22.38 -1.32 -11.40
N LEU A 691 -23.65 -1.34 -10.98
CA LEU A 691 -24.79 -1.61 -11.86
C LEU A 691 -24.88 -0.63 -13.02
N PHE A 692 -24.38 0.60 -12.90
CA PHE A 692 -24.34 1.56 -14.02
C PHE A 692 -23.38 1.17 -15.15
N ASN A 693 -22.52 0.19 -14.96
CA ASN A 693 -21.70 -0.37 -16.04
C ASN A 693 -22.52 -1.28 -16.98
N TYR A 694 -23.76 -1.61 -16.62
CA TYR A 694 -24.66 -2.48 -17.38
C TYR A 694 -25.91 -1.72 -17.81
N ALA A 695 -26.47 -2.09 -18.97
CA ALA A 695 -27.77 -1.60 -19.43
C ALA A 695 -28.89 -2.33 -18.66
N VAL A 696 -29.23 -1.81 -17.48
CA VAL A 696 -30.19 -2.45 -16.58
C VAL A 696 -31.23 -1.47 -16.05
N ASP A 697 -32.48 -1.92 -15.88
CA ASP A 697 -33.45 -1.22 -15.05
C ASP A 697 -33.09 -1.36 -13.57
N GLY A 698 -32.46 -0.33 -13.02
CA GLY A 698 -32.02 -0.32 -11.62
C GLY A 698 -33.16 -0.42 -10.61
N THR A 699 -34.43 -0.14 -11.01
CA THR A 699 -35.58 -0.20 -10.10
C THR A 699 -35.98 -1.62 -9.73
N ARG A 700 -35.58 -2.62 -10.52
CA ARG A 700 -35.79 -4.02 -10.19
C ARG A 700 -34.83 -4.54 -9.11
N PHE A 701 -33.71 -3.84 -8.83
CA PHE A 701 -32.74 -4.20 -7.80
C PHE A 701 -33.08 -3.57 -6.45
N ASP A 702 -33.27 -4.40 -5.42
CA ASP A 702 -33.30 -4.00 -4.01
C ASP A 702 -31.93 -4.36 -3.40
N VAL A 703 -30.99 -3.41 -3.45
CA VAL A 703 -29.63 -3.59 -2.95
C VAL A 703 -29.58 -3.23 -1.48
N ARG A 704 -29.19 -4.17 -0.65
CA ARG A 704 -29.06 -4.07 0.80
C ARG A 704 -27.62 -4.30 1.23
N GLY A 705 -27.24 -3.74 2.36
CA GLY A 705 -25.91 -3.85 2.93
C GLY A 705 -25.78 -3.01 4.18
N TYR A 706 -24.57 -2.72 4.61
CA TYR A 706 -24.31 -1.94 5.80
C TYR A 706 -24.77 -0.48 5.63
N LYS A 707 -25.52 0.03 6.62
CA LYS A 707 -26.15 1.37 6.61
C LYS A 707 -25.67 2.26 7.76
N GLU A 708 -24.58 1.91 8.43
CA GLU A 708 -24.09 2.62 9.62
C GLU A 708 -25.10 2.67 10.78
N ILE A 709 -25.92 1.65 10.91
CA ILE A 709 -26.85 1.48 12.02
C ILE A 709 -26.31 0.39 12.94
N GLY A 710 -25.10 0.62 13.46
CA GLY A 710 -24.43 -0.23 14.43
C GLY A 710 -24.66 0.25 15.86
N SER A 711 -24.48 -0.64 16.81
CA SER A 711 -24.54 -0.37 18.26
C SER A 711 -24.05 -1.63 18.97
N THR A 712 -23.95 -1.60 20.29
CA THR A 712 -23.89 -2.84 21.07
C THR A 712 -25.22 -3.56 20.96
N THR A 713 -25.21 -4.76 20.38
CA THR A 713 -26.40 -5.59 20.13
C THR A 713 -26.00 -7.07 20.01
N THR A 714 -26.70 -7.86 19.22
CA THR A 714 -26.40 -9.26 18.91
C THR A 714 -26.09 -9.44 17.44
N PRO A 715 -25.42 -10.53 17.01
CA PRO A 715 -25.07 -10.75 15.61
C PRO A 715 -26.27 -10.70 14.65
N PHE A 716 -27.39 -11.30 15.00
CA PHE A 716 -28.57 -11.27 14.14
C PHE A 716 -29.25 -9.90 14.13
N ASP A 717 -29.31 -9.21 15.28
CA ASP A 717 -29.88 -7.85 15.34
C ASP A 717 -29.04 -6.83 14.58
N MET A 718 -27.73 -7.04 14.42
CA MET A 718 -26.91 -6.25 13.48
C MET A 718 -27.46 -6.32 12.06
N HIS A 719 -27.83 -7.51 11.60
CA HIS A 719 -28.47 -7.66 10.30
C HIS A 719 -29.86 -7.03 10.25
N VAL A 720 -30.66 -7.17 11.30
CA VAL A 720 -31.99 -6.53 11.39
C VAL A 720 -31.89 -5.02 11.30
N ARG A 721 -30.98 -4.39 12.06
CA ARG A 721 -30.79 -2.93 12.05
C ARG A 721 -30.38 -2.40 10.68
N ASN A 722 -29.60 -3.16 9.92
CA ASN A 722 -29.16 -2.83 8.58
C ASN A 722 -30.10 -3.37 7.48
N GLU A 723 -31.24 -3.98 7.84
CA GLU A 723 -32.24 -4.59 6.94
C GLU A 723 -31.65 -5.66 6.01
N THR A 724 -30.69 -6.42 6.50
CA THR A 724 -29.96 -7.50 5.79
C THR A 724 -30.21 -8.86 6.40
N SER A 725 -31.06 -8.97 7.44
CA SER A 725 -31.42 -10.24 8.06
C SER A 725 -32.27 -11.12 7.11
N ARG A 726 -32.25 -12.43 7.32
CA ARG A 726 -33.11 -13.39 6.59
C ARG A 726 -34.57 -12.98 6.55
N TYR A 727 -35.07 -12.38 7.63
CA TYR A 727 -36.45 -11.89 7.69
C TYR A 727 -36.65 -10.63 6.83
N ASP A 728 -35.73 -9.68 6.87
CA ASP A 728 -35.78 -8.48 6.03
C ASP A 728 -35.68 -8.81 4.55
N LEU A 729 -34.82 -9.77 4.20
CA LEU A 729 -34.65 -10.25 2.82
C LEU A 729 -35.91 -10.98 2.31
N ALA A 730 -36.52 -11.83 3.15
CA ALA A 730 -37.80 -12.48 2.85
C ALA A 730 -38.93 -11.45 2.67
N ILE A 731 -39.02 -10.46 3.57
CA ILE A 731 -39.95 -9.34 3.45
C ILE A 731 -39.79 -8.58 2.11
N ALA A 732 -38.54 -8.31 1.73
CA ALA A 732 -38.24 -7.65 0.44
C ALA A 732 -38.68 -8.52 -0.75
N ALA A 733 -38.39 -9.81 -0.69
CA ALA A 733 -38.78 -10.76 -1.71
C ALA A 733 -40.30 -10.86 -1.86
N PHE A 734 -41.06 -11.04 -0.76
CA PHE A 734 -42.50 -11.10 -0.80
C PHE A 734 -43.13 -9.79 -1.34
N ARG A 735 -42.56 -8.63 -0.96
CA ARG A 735 -43.01 -7.34 -1.50
C ARG A 735 -42.84 -7.27 -3.02
N LYS A 736 -41.66 -7.67 -3.53
CA LYS A 736 -41.41 -7.66 -4.98
C LYS A 736 -42.25 -8.69 -5.74
N LEU A 737 -42.42 -9.88 -5.19
CA LEU A 737 -43.29 -10.92 -5.75
C LEU A 737 -44.77 -10.46 -5.84
N GLY A 738 -45.27 -9.76 -4.81
CA GLY A 738 -46.60 -9.14 -4.85
C GLY A 738 -46.71 -8.01 -5.85
N GLN A 739 -45.67 -7.22 -6.08
CA GLN A 739 -45.61 -6.13 -7.05
C GLN A 739 -45.55 -6.63 -8.50
N THR A 740 -45.04 -7.84 -8.74
CA THR A 740 -44.94 -8.48 -10.05
C THR A 740 -46.06 -9.48 -10.32
N ASP A 741 -47.08 -9.53 -9.45
CA ASP A 741 -48.20 -10.47 -9.50
C ASP A 741 -47.77 -11.96 -9.49
N ALA A 742 -46.52 -12.25 -9.09
CA ALA A 742 -46.06 -13.64 -8.91
C ALA A 742 -46.73 -14.32 -7.71
N ILE A 743 -47.18 -13.55 -6.71
CA ILE A 743 -48.06 -13.98 -5.64
C ILE A 743 -49.17 -12.94 -5.42
N PRO A 744 -50.35 -13.33 -4.88
CA PRO A 744 -51.41 -12.39 -4.53
C PRO A 744 -50.91 -11.32 -3.55
N VAL A 745 -51.23 -10.05 -3.81
CA VAL A 745 -50.78 -8.89 -2.98
C VAL A 745 -51.19 -9.07 -1.50
N GLN A 746 -52.44 -9.55 -1.25
CA GLN A 746 -52.91 -9.79 0.12
C GLN A 746 -52.10 -10.85 0.86
N GLU A 747 -51.62 -11.88 0.15
CA GLU A 747 -50.77 -12.92 0.71
C GLU A 747 -49.37 -12.38 0.97
N ALA A 748 -48.80 -11.56 0.06
CA ALA A 748 -47.57 -10.86 0.27
C ALA A 748 -47.61 -10.00 1.57
N GLU A 749 -48.71 -9.22 1.73
CA GLU A 749 -48.93 -8.41 2.93
C GLU A 749 -49.01 -9.25 4.21
N HIS A 750 -49.69 -10.39 4.15
CA HIS A 750 -49.75 -11.33 5.31
C HIS A 750 -48.38 -11.87 5.67
N LEU A 751 -47.58 -12.33 4.73
CA LEU A 751 -46.24 -12.86 4.95
C LEU A 751 -45.28 -11.76 5.46
N ILE A 752 -45.38 -10.55 4.91
CA ILE A 752 -44.61 -9.38 5.40
C ILE A 752 -44.94 -9.11 6.88
N ALA A 753 -46.23 -9.10 7.26
CA ALA A 753 -46.66 -8.89 8.64
C ALA A 753 -46.15 -10.01 9.58
N LYS A 754 -46.18 -11.26 9.12
CA LYS A 754 -45.68 -12.43 9.85
C LYS A 754 -44.18 -12.27 10.21
N TYR A 755 -43.32 -11.88 9.25
CA TYR A 755 -41.88 -11.79 9.48
C TYR A 755 -41.48 -10.51 10.22
N ARG A 756 -42.24 -9.41 10.08
CA ARG A 756 -42.10 -8.26 10.98
C ARG A 756 -42.34 -8.62 12.45
N ALA A 757 -43.38 -9.38 12.73
CA ALA A 757 -43.66 -9.89 14.08
C ALA A 757 -42.51 -10.77 14.62
N ARG A 758 -41.84 -11.54 13.75
CA ARG A 758 -40.65 -12.33 14.14
C ARG A 758 -39.48 -11.44 14.52
N ILE A 759 -39.22 -10.36 13.78
CA ILE A 759 -38.21 -9.36 14.13
C ILE A 759 -38.52 -8.73 15.48
N GLU A 760 -39.77 -8.30 15.70
CA GLU A 760 -40.18 -7.70 16.97
C GLU A 760 -40.03 -8.68 18.15
N ALA A 761 -40.37 -9.97 17.94
CA ALA A 761 -40.18 -11.01 18.94
C ALA A 761 -38.70 -11.19 19.31
N ASN A 762 -37.79 -11.24 18.34
CA ASN A 762 -36.35 -11.31 18.59
C ASN A 762 -35.86 -10.08 19.35
N THR A 763 -36.29 -8.87 18.93
CA THR A 763 -35.91 -7.63 19.62
C THR A 763 -36.36 -7.64 21.09
N ALA A 764 -37.56 -8.12 21.37
CA ALA A 764 -38.07 -8.27 22.75
C ALA A 764 -37.24 -9.29 23.55
N TYR A 765 -36.89 -10.41 22.91
CA TYR A 765 -36.09 -11.48 23.53
C TYR A 765 -34.68 -11.01 23.88
N ILE A 766 -34.02 -10.30 22.94
CA ILE A 766 -32.68 -9.70 23.15
C ILE A 766 -32.69 -8.76 24.37
N LYS A 767 -33.68 -7.88 24.46
CA LYS A 767 -33.78 -6.93 25.58
C LYS A 767 -33.91 -7.63 26.92
N GLN A 768 -34.50 -8.82 26.97
CA GLN A 768 -34.69 -9.60 28.17
C GLN A 768 -33.51 -10.53 28.49
N HIS A 769 -32.88 -11.12 27.47
CA HIS A 769 -31.93 -12.22 27.64
C HIS A 769 -30.49 -11.91 27.19
N GLY A 770 -30.28 -10.82 26.42
CA GLY A 770 -28.96 -10.42 25.92
C GLY A 770 -28.42 -11.28 24.77
N ILE A 771 -29.25 -12.14 24.20
CA ILE A 771 -28.91 -13.06 23.10
C ILE A 771 -30.08 -13.09 22.09
N ASP A 772 -29.79 -13.50 20.86
CA ASP A 772 -30.82 -13.79 19.86
C ASP A 772 -31.68 -15.00 20.22
N LEU A 773 -32.84 -15.13 19.58
CA LEU A 773 -33.69 -16.35 19.73
C LEU A 773 -32.87 -17.58 19.31
N PRO A 774 -32.88 -18.66 20.09
CA PRO A 774 -32.04 -19.86 19.85
C PRO A 774 -32.20 -20.49 18.46
N GLU A 775 -33.41 -20.41 17.89
CA GLU A 775 -33.68 -20.96 16.54
C GLU A 775 -32.94 -20.20 15.42
N LEU A 776 -32.52 -18.97 15.65
CA LEU A 776 -31.76 -18.15 14.64
C LEU A 776 -30.33 -18.66 14.51
N ASP A 777 -29.68 -18.95 15.63
CA ASP A 777 -28.31 -19.50 15.63
C ASP A 777 -28.31 -20.98 15.22
N ALA A 778 -29.36 -21.74 15.59
CA ALA A 778 -29.52 -23.14 15.25
C ALA A 778 -29.95 -23.41 13.80
N TRP A 779 -30.19 -22.37 12.99
CA TRP A 779 -30.59 -22.58 11.61
C TRP A 779 -29.46 -23.25 10.78
N VAL A 780 -29.86 -24.30 10.08
CA VAL A 780 -29.01 -25.08 9.17
C VAL A 780 -29.74 -25.21 7.82
N TRP A 781 -29.04 -25.20 6.72
CA TRP A 781 -29.60 -25.42 5.39
C TRP A 781 -30.32 -26.77 5.31
N PRO A 782 -31.49 -26.87 4.62
CA PRO A 782 -32.31 -28.09 4.64
C PRO A 782 -31.55 -29.39 4.35
N ALA A 783 -30.70 -29.41 3.34
CA ALA A 783 -29.94 -30.62 2.99
C ALA A 783 -28.98 -31.07 4.12
N ALA A 784 -28.35 -30.13 4.82
CA ALA A 784 -27.45 -30.43 5.94
C ALA A 784 -28.24 -30.84 7.21
N ARG A 785 -29.42 -30.28 7.43
CA ARG A 785 -30.34 -30.64 8.51
C ARG A 785 -30.81 -32.10 8.40
N ASP A 786 -31.13 -32.55 7.21
CA ASP A 786 -31.55 -33.93 6.96
C ASP A 786 -30.44 -34.94 7.21
N LEU A 787 -29.19 -34.57 6.89
CA LEU A 787 -27.99 -35.37 7.22
C LEU A 787 -27.82 -35.54 8.76
N GLU A 788 -27.93 -34.47 9.52
CA GLU A 788 -27.79 -34.53 10.97
C GLU A 788 -28.87 -35.42 11.62
N ARG A 789 -30.09 -35.30 11.15
CA ARG A 789 -31.20 -36.18 11.61
C ARG A 789 -30.92 -37.62 11.29
N THR A 790 -30.45 -37.97 10.11
CA THR A 790 -30.09 -39.32 9.73
C THR A 790 -28.99 -39.90 10.62
N LYS A 791 -27.95 -39.14 10.91
CA LYS A 791 -26.86 -39.55 11.82
C LYS A 791 -27.36 -39.79 13.24
N GLU A 792 -28.26 -38.96 13.76
CA GLU A 792 -28.87 -39.18 15.06
C GLU A 792 -29.75 -40.46 15.10
N GLU A 793 -30.50 -40.71 14.04
CA GLU A 793 -31.32 -41.90 13.92
C GLU A 793 -30.46 -43.19 13.84
N GLU A 794 -29.37 -43.15 13.05
CA GLU A 794 -28.39 -44.24 12.98
C GLU A 794 -27.71 -44.50 14.33
N TRP A 795 -27.31 -43.44 15.04
CA TRP A 795 -26.71 -43.58 16.37
C TRP A 795 -27.68 -44.17 17.39
N ARG A 796 -28.95 -43.73 17.38
CA ARG A 796 -30.01 -44.30 18.21
C ARG A 796 -30.35 -45.74 17.86
N GLY A 797 -30.25 -46.11 16.58
CA GLY A 797 -30.41 -47.47 16.09
C GLY A 797 -29.26 -48.41 16.46
N GLN A 798 -28.05 -47.90 16.70
CA GLN A 798 -26.90 -48.70 17.16
C GLN A 798 -26.81 -48.80 18.69
N THR A 799 -27.56 -48.00 19.42
CA THR A 799 -27.58 -48.00 20.90
C THR A 799 -28.79 -48.69 21.47
N ASN A 800 -29.72 -49.19 20.68
CA ASN A 800 -30.80 -50.10 21.00
C ASN A 800 -30.48 -51.50 20.44
#